data_e5a77e165d8a1720dbc96543d81ea881
#
_entry.id   e5a77e165d8a1720dbc96543d81ea881
#
_cell.length_a   1.000
_cell.length_b   1.000
_cell.length_c   1.000
_cell.angle_alpha   90.00
_cell.angle_beta   90.00
_cell.angle_gamma   90.00
#
_symmetry.space_group_name_H-M   'P 1'
#
loop_
_entity.id
_entity.type
_entity.pdbx_description
1 polymer ?
#
loop_
_entity_poly.entity_id
_entity_poly.type
_entity_poly.pdbx_seq_one_letter_code
_entity_poly.pdbx_strand_id
1 'polypeptide(L)'
;MKRAWLGLFTFFCLPLTLLANTQETAPAPQTENVQADVAELFGDAGWFGRYHPHFGYRYQAGDTIGRIGGLSSFDGFLPLFEGEDSNSLFFLDARLLIDSDSTNLGSNVGFGARRYLPEWEHTVGAYLYYDTRNAGYANFSQVSGGAELIGDFWEGRLNWYVPTGTRRKQWGSSLSGTGNYYFSGHYLYGGTLTRFYQAAMTGVDMEAGRRVLTGFNTDVRAFAGWYHFQAQGSQQAWGWKSRLESRINDQVALNLSVQNDRVFDTTVNFSVSFQWPSITGLKNGPRMDLTARDRLGESPERLRAIVVDNQEHASASNTLIRNPATGNPYYFMHVAAGGNSDGSYEDPYETLTKAFDDTRTQAGDLIVFDHRGTSETGDFTLAPGTQVISSGPAKYLNTQFGQQMLPGSNTGLFPQINGSFTMNDRTLLSGFRIVTIDESPSIRADGAQQITITHNTITNDANNGIFLKNARDIFIRNNTLQAIDDDMIEIVTSSGQIVIEDNTLRSLASDAGPAVFGDAISISVNDDAQIDIDRNTITSEVQGSDYGINITANAGDITTRIRDNIITGFDFSLAGGIKYQGNSTGTAHTTISGNTIFNDDGPLTGSGVFNGIQVSHLNGSATTDIIDNKIVTNDHATLGRAIWLELQTAGATTTNVSQNLISDPEDSEVFAYGFIADISLGTSHDIFLTNNTFGPNQYNLRADVKSGAAARMRINQNNFTNSANTAEDLLIYSEDSGSELCMEILNNTAYHLFEFSTNFGGVIKIEDLPNLSTNNNNVPVITTGNIINVADCFP
;
A
#
# COMPACT_ATOMS: atom_id res chain seq x y z
N MET A 1 -23.45 0.85 3.12
CA MET A 1 -23.48 1.37 4.50
C MET A 1 -22.31 2.32 4.85
N LYS A 2 -21.64 2.96 3.89
CA LYS A 2 -20.51 3.91 4.14
C LYS A 2 -20.91 5.40 4.16
N ARG A 3 -22.17 5.74 3.97
CA ARG A 3 -22.61 7.17 3.88
C ARG A 3 -23.38 7.70 5.09
N ALA A 4 -23.76 6.87 6.04
CA ALA A 4 -24.53 7.32 7.21
C ALA A 4 -23.67 7.77 8.42
N TRP A 5 -22.36 7.44 8.43
CA TRP A 5 -21.45 7.77 9.54
C TRP A 5 -20.83 9.18 9.45
N LEU A 6 -20.82 9.79 8.27
CA LEU A 6 -20.25 11.14 8.13
C LEU A 6 -21.16 12.24 8.69
N GLY A 7 -22.44 12.00 8.82
CA GLY A 7 -23.42 12.97 9.33
C GLY A 7 -23.38 13.20 10.83
N LEU A 8 -23.00 12.18 11.62
CA LEU A 8 -22.97 12.31 13.07
C LEU A 8 -21.70 13.00 13.58
N PHE A 9 -20.60 12.85 12.86
CA PHE A 9 -19.33 13.50 13.21
C PHE A 9 -19.34 15.00 12.89
N THR A 10 -20.10 15.42 11.89
CA THR A 10 -20.22 16.84 11.51
C THR A 10 -21.04 17.65 12.53
N PHE A 11 -21.94 17.02 13.26
CA PHE A 11 -22.76 17.71 14.25
C PHE A 11 -22.00 18.06 15.56
N PHE A 12 -20.91 17.33 15.87
CA PHE A 12 -20.06 17.59 17.03
C PHE A 12 -18.88 18.53 16.76
N CYS A 13 -18.51 18.77 15.50
CA CYS A 13 -17.40 19.66 15.12
C CYS A 13 -17.83 21.04 14.62
N LEU A 14 -19.10 21.30 14.40
CA LEU A 14 -19.58 22.57 13.86
C LEU A 14 -19.41 23.81 14.77
N PRO A 15 -19.30 23.71 16.11
CA PRO A 15 -19.01 24.90 16.91
C PRO A 15 -17.56 25.37 16.85
N LEU A 16 -16.60 24.55 16.41
CA LEU A 16 -15.18 24.92 16.41
C LEU A 16 -14.69 25.56 15.11
N THR A 17 -15.42 25.41 14.02
CA THR A 17 -15.00 25.95 12.70
C THR A 17 -15.62 27.32 12.37
N LEU A 18 -16.59 27.80 13.14
CA LEU A 18 -17.22 29.10 12.89
C LEU A 18 -16.48 30.29 13.57
N LEU A 19 -15.42 30.05 14.30
CA LEU A 19 -14.61 31.11 14.97
C LEU A 19 -13.35 31.55 14.18
N ALA A 20 -13.15 31.07 12.94
CA ALA A 20 -11.92 31.35 12.21
C ALA A 20 -12.04 32.31 11.03
N ASN A 21 -13.18 32.99 10.81
CA ASN A 21 -13.26 33.91 9.66
C ASN A 21 -14.16 35.13 9.93
N THR A 22 -13.68 36.09 10.73
CA THR A 22 -14.03 37.51 10.56
C THR A 22 -12.83 38.37 10.99
N GLN A 23 -12.04 38.80 10.03
CA GLN A 23 -11.08 39.88 10.23
C GLN A 23 -11.84 41.22 10.18
N GLU A 24 -11.99 41.84 11.34
CA GLU A 24 -12.21 43.26 11.42
C GLU A 24 -11.36 43.86 12.56
N THR A 25 -10.68 44.93 12.27
CA THR A 25 -9.68 45.60 13.10
C THR A 25 -10.25 46.05 14.44
N ALA A 26 -9.70 45.57 15.56
CA ALA A 26 -10.04 45.99 16.90
C ALA A 26 -8.83 46.53 17.69
N PRO A 27 -9.05 47.45 18.64
CA PRO A 27 -8.00 47.96 19.51
C PRO A 27 -7.57 46.94 20.56
N ALA A 28 -6.38 47.13 21.13
CA ALA A 28 -5.64 46.19 22.01
C ALA A 28 -6.47 45.50 23.09
N PRO A 29 -6.20 44.19 23.34
CA PRO A 29 -7.03 43.37 24.21
C PRO A 29 -6.78 43.67 25.67
N GLN A 30 -7.87 43.92 26.37
CA GLN A 30 -7.95 43.67 27.81
C GLN A 30 -8.10 42.15 27.98
N THR A 31 -7.36 41.56 28.89
CA THR A 31 -7.45 40.14 29.30
C THR A 31 -8.82 39.89 29.96
N GLU A 32 -9.86 39.75 29.17
CA GLU A 32 -11.11 39.20 29.63
C GLU A 32 -11.09 37.68 29.64
N ASN A 33 -11.51 37.13 30.76
CA ASN A 33 -11.52 35.74 31.15
C ASN A 33 -12.17 34.83 30.07
N VAL A 34 -11.40 34.06 29.34
CA VAL A 34 -11.88 32.98 28.46
C VAL A 34 -12.80 32.00 29.20
N GLN A 35 -12.70 31.97 30.57
CA GLN A 35 -13.58 31.19 31.44
C GLN A 35 -15.01 31.77 31.53
N ALA A 36 -15.19 33.06 31.28
CA ALA A 36 -16.51 33.70 31.28
C ALA A 36 -17.29 33.42 29.98
N ASP A 37 -16.63 33.46 28.84
CA ASP A 37 -17.26 33.19 27.54
C ASP A 37 -17.71 31.75 27.38
N VAL A 38 -16.95 30.79 27.91
CA VAL A 38 -17.32 29.37 27.94
C VAL A 38 -18.48 29.12 28.91
N ALA A 39 -18.50 29.86 30.06
CA ALA A 39 -19.59 29.77 31.01
C ALA A 39 -20.89 30.36 30.45
N GLU A 40 -20.80 31.38 29.57
CA GLU A 40 -21.97 31.98 28.91
C GLU A 40 -22.53 31.07 27.81
N LEU A 41 -21.70 30.33 27.12
CA LEU A 41 -22.12 29.37 26.10
C LEU A 41 -22.83 28.13 26.67
N PHE A 42 -22.51 27.74 27.90
CA PHE A 42 -23.06 26.54 28.56
C PHE A 42 -23.81 26.81 29.88
N GLY A 43 -23.77 28.02 30.41
CA GLY A 43 -24.16 28.31 31.76
C GLY A 43 -25.44 29.16 31.98
N ASP A 44 -25.89 29.95 31.06
CA ASP A 44 -27.02 30.86 31.26
C ASP A 44 -28.17 30.75 30.25
N ALA A 45 -28.09 29.88 29.32
CA ALA A 45 -29.21 29.62 28.43
C ALA A 45 -30.21 28.68 29.11
N GLY A 46 -30.92 29.03 30.15
CA GLY A 46 -32.09 28.39 30.84
C GLY A 46 -32.58 26.99 30.41
N TRP A 47 -31.78 26.25 29.65
CA TRP A 47 -32.08 24.97 29.01
C TRP A 47 -31.69 23.79 29.90
N PHE A 48 -30.74 23.97 30.84
CA PHE A 48 -30.31 22.95 31.77
C PHE A 48 -30.65 23.38 33.20
N GLY A 49 -31.30 22.47 33.93
CA GLY A 49 -31.68 22.72 35.32
C GLY A 49 -30.51 22.48 36.29
N ARG A 50 -30.66 21.50 37.19
CA ARG A 50 -29.63 21.14 38.16
C ARG A 50 -28.47 20.38 37.57
N TYR A 51 -28.71 19.59 36.51
CA TYR A 51 -27.73 18.70 35.88
C TYR A 51 -27.24 19.33 34.60
N HIS A 52 -25.92 19.26 34.37
CA HIS A 52 -25.26 19.92 33.27
C HIS A 52 -24.57 18.92 32.32
N PRO A 53 -24.44 19.24 31.03
CA PRO A 53 -23.60 18.49 30.13
C PRO A 53 -22.16 18.45 30.63
N HIS A 54 -21.50 17.29 30.50
CA HIS A 54 -20.09 17.18 30.81
C HIS A 54 -19.38 16.21 29.92
N PHE A 55 -18.06 16.41 29.79
CA PHE A 55 -17.16 15.55 29.07
C PHE A 55 -16.23 14.85 30.06
N GLY A 56 -15.92 13.62 29.78
CA GLY A 56 -15.01 12.82 30.60
C GLY A 56 -13.91 12.17 29.78
N TYR A 57 -12.81 11.90 30.44
CA TYR A 57 -11.77 11.03 29.98
C TYR A 57 -11.50 9.99 31.03
N ARG A 58 -11.45 8.71 30.60
CA ARG A 58 -11.01 7.61 31.46
C ARG A 58 -9.92 6.82 30.79
N TYR A 59 -8.82 6.62 31.48
CA TYR A 59 -7.81 5.67 31.12
C TYR A 59 -7.89 4.46 32.03
N GLN A 60 -7.94 3.27 31.44
CA GLN A 60 -7.95 2.00 32.14
C GLN A 60 -6.72 1.21 31.73
N ALA A 61 -5.82 0.92 32.67
CA ALA A 61 -4.65 0.09 32.49
C ALA A 61 -4.92 -1.34 32.98
N GLY A 62 -4.36 -2.32 32.24
CA GLY A 62 -4.53 -3.74 32.56
C GLY A 62 -5.71 -4.41 31.86
N ASP A 63 -5.80 -5.70 32.05
CA ASP A 63 -6.75 -6.57 31.39
C ASP A 63 -8.13 -6.54 32.05
N THR A 64 -9.14 -6.79 31.23
CA THR A 64 -10.51 -6.97 31.71
C THR A 64 -11.17 -8.17 31.02
N ILE A 65 -12.36 -8.54 31.41
CA ILE A 65 -13.14 -9.60 30.77
C ILE A 65 -13.21 -9.34 29.27
N GLY A 66 -12.65 -10.24 28.46
CA GLY A 66 -12.67 -10.17 26.99
C GLY A 66 -11.87 -9.04 26.36
N ARG A 67 -10.91 -8.44 27.10
CA ARG A 67 -10.01 -7.41 26.58
C ARG A 67 -8.64 -7.48 27.26
N ILE A 68 -7.61 -7.44 26.48
CA ILE A 68 -6.21 -7.36 26.92
C ILE A 68 -5.73 -5.92 26.71
N GLY A 69 -4.87 -5.44 27.62
CA GLY A 69 -4.24 -4.13 27.51
C GLY A 69 -5.08 -2.93 27.97
N GLY A 70 -4.59 -1.74 27.68
CA GLY A 70 -5.17 -0.47 28.13
C GLY A 70 -6.35 -0.01 27.27
N LEU A 71 -7.23 0.83 27.85
CA LEU A 71 -8.36 1.45 27.16
C LEU A 71 -8.48 2.92 27.52
N SER A 72 -8.47 3.77 26.52
CA SER A 72 -8.87 5.17 26.63
C SER A 72 -10.32 5.33 26.26
N SER A 73 -11.08 6.09 27.06
CA SER A 73 -12.48 6.42 26.79
C SER A 73 -12.69 7.92 26.89
N PHE A 74 -13.27 8.49 25.86
CA PHE A 74 -13.76 9.87 25.84
C PHE A 74 -15.26 9.84 25.97
N ASP A 75 -15.78 10.39 27.04
CA ASP A 75 -17.18 10.26 27.42
C ASP A 75 -17.88 11.61 27.26
N GLY A 76 -19.10 11.61 26.80
CA GLY A 76 -19.97 12.78 26.74
C GLY A 76 -21.34 12.44 27.36
N PHE A 77 -21.73 13.15 28.35
CA PHE A 77 -23.05 13.03 29.01
C PHE A 77 -23.89 14.28 28.76
N LEU A 78 -25.12 14.09 28.30
CA LEU A 78 -26.04 15.17 27.99
C LEU A 78 -27.36 14.94 28.70
N PRO A 79 -27.72 15.77 29.69
CA PRO A 79 -29.08 15.84 30.21
C PRO A 79 -30.04 16.29 29.12
N LEU A 80 -31.03 15.47 28.80
CA LEU A 80 -32.01 15.78 27.74
C LEU A 80 -33.31 16.36 28.31
N PHE A 81 -33.71 15.86 29.46
CA PHE A 81 -34.94 16.28 30.12
C PHE A 81 -34.82 16.11 31.64
N GLU A 82 -35.06 17.16 32.38
CA GLU A 82 -35.09 17.18 33.84
C GLU A 82 -36.51 17.46 34.34
N GLY A 83 -36.97 16.68 35.31
CA GLY A 83 -38.26 16.92 35.95
C GLY A 83 -38.31 18.23 36.74
N GLU A 84 -39.46 18.85 36.88
CA GLU A 84 -39.63 20.14 37.54
C GLU A 84 -39.09 20.16 38.99
N ASP A 85 -39.13 19.01 39.66
CA ASP A 85 -38.60 18.84 41.02
C ASP A 85 -37.09 18.47 41.06
N SER A 86 -36.44 18.39 39.90
CA SER A 86 -35.06 17.88 39.71
C SER A 86 -34.83 16.48 40.32
N ASN A 87 -35.85 15.68 40.50
CA ASN A 87 -35.76 14.32 40.99
C ASN A 87 -35.80 13.28 39.87
N SER A 88 -36.03 13.72 38.63
CA SER A 88 -36.08 12.84 37.47
C SER A 88 -35.18 13.40 36.38
N LEU A 89 -34.42 12.53 35.72
CA LEU A 89 -33.53 12.89 34.64
C LEU A 89 -33.59 11.87 33.51
N PHE A 90 -33.79 12.36 32.30
CA PHE A 90 -33.55 11.59 31.06
C PHE A 90 -32.28 12.11 30.40
N PHE A 91 -31.39 11.21 29.97
CA PHE A 91 -30.06 11.58 29.49
C PHE A 91 -29.64 10.76 28.28
N LEU A 92 -28.69 11.33 27.51
CA LEU A 92 -27.87 10.68 26.51
C LEU A 92 -26.45 10.55 27.05
N ASP A 93 -25.85 9.38 26.86
CA ASP A 93 -24.42 9.11 27.18
C ASP A 93 -23.77 8.52 25.94
N ALA A 94 -22.65 9.12 25.49
CA ALA A 94 -21.90 8.68 24.32
C ALA A 94 -20.42 8.56 24.68
N ARG A 95 -19.78 7.48 24.24
CA ARG A 95 -18.39 7.19 24.55
C ARG A 95 -17.65 6.76 23.29
N LEU A 96 -16.46 7.33 23.07
CA LEU A 96 -15.49 6.88 22.09
C LEU A 96 -14.41 6.10 22.83
N LEU A 97 -14.15 4.90 22.37
CA LEU A 97 -13.21 3.97 22.97
C LEU A 97 -12.02 3.76 22.04
N ILE A 98 -10.81 3.77 22.59
CA ILE A 98 -9.57 3.55 21.87
C ILE A 98 -8.71 2.57 22.67
N ASP A 99 -8.46 1.39 22.13
CA ASP A 99 -7.52 0.43 22.71
C ASP A 99 -6.09 1.00 22.62
N SER A 100 -5.36 1.03 23.73
CA SER A 100 -4.03 1.66 23.80
C SER A 100 -2.96 0.91 23.02
N ASP A 101 -3.08 -0.40 22.93
CA ASP A 101 -2.04 -1.27 22.34
C ASP A 101 -2.23 -1.46 20.82
N SER A 102 -3.45 -1.30 20.33
CA SER A 102 -3.78 -1.60 18.93
C SER A 102 -4.45 -0.43 18.19
N THR A 103 -4.73 0.67 18.89
CA THR A 103 -5.50 1.83 18.38
C THR A 103 -6.86 1.49 17.78
N ASN A 104 -7.40 0.29 18.10
CA ASN A 104 -8.72 -0.11 17.64
C ASN A 104 -9.81 0.74 18.27
N LEU A 105 -10.80 1.08 17.49
CA LEU A 105 -11.87 1.96 17.89
C LEU A 105 -13.12 1.20 18.32
N GLY A 106 -13.81 1.76 19.30
CA GLY A 106 -15.15 1.36 19.70
C GLY A 106 -15.99 2.57 20.06
N SER A 107 -17.27 2.36 20.24
CA SER A 107 -18.17 3.40 20.71
C SER A 107 -19.33 2.81 21.51
N ASN A 108 -19.83 3.58 22.46
CA ASN A 108 -21.10 3.32 23.11
C ASN A 108 -21.96 4.55 22.96
N VAL A 109 -23.21 4.37 22.56
CA VAL A 109 -24.19 5.43 22.53
C VAL A 109 -25.47 4.91 23.18
N GLY A 110 -25.93 5.58 24.19
CA GLY A 110 -27.11 5.14 24.93
C GLY A 110 -27.89 6.27 25.57
N PHE A 111 -29.04 5.92 26.01
CA PHE A 111 -29.93 6.81 26.75
C PHE A 111 -30.44 6.10 28.00
N GLY A 112 -30.78 6.88 29.00
CA GLY A 112 -31.30 6.36 30.24
C GLY A 112 -32.19 7.36 30.94
N ALA A 113 -32.89 6.82 31.93
CA ALA A 113 -33.76 7.60 32.82
C ALA A 113 -33.42 7.25 34.27
N ARG A 114 -33.40 8.24 35.11
CA ARG A 114 -33.18 8.12 36.56
C ARG A 114 -34.26 8.88 37.30
N ARG A 115 -34.59 8.39 38.50
CA ARG A 115 -35.46 9.06 39.45
C ARG A 115 -34.93 8.90 40.86
N TYR A 116 -34.81 10.02 41.56
CA TYR A 116 -34.55 10.05 43.00
C TYR A 116 -35.87 9.85 43.75
N LEU A 117 -35.83 8.97 44.72
CA LEU A 117 -36.94 8.66 45.62
C LEU A 117 -36.65 9.21 47.01
N PRO A 118 -37.20 10.38 47.39
CA PRO A 118 -36.85 11.03 48.64
C PRO A 118 -37.17 10.19 49.86
N GLU A 119 -38.19 9.37 49.83
CA GLU A 119 -38.62 8.51 50.93
C GLU A 119 -37.58 7.40 51.23
N TRP A 120 -36.83 6.99 50.22
CA TRP A 120 -35.83 5.92 50.31
C TRP A 120 -34.39 6.45 50.31
N GLU A 121 -34.22 7.74 50.05
CA GLU A 121 -32.91 8.37 49.83
C GLU A 121 -32.07 7.65 48.77
N HIS A 122 -32.72 7.09 47.73
CA HIS A 122 -32.11 6.36 46.67
C HIS A 122 -32.52 6.88 45.29
N THR A 123 -31.60 6.82 44.37
CA THR A 123 -31.86 7.00 42.94
C THR A 123 -32.03 5.64 42.27
N VAL A 124 -33.14 5.43 41.59
CA VAL A 124 -33.36 4.29 40.71
C VAL A 124 -33.13 4.73 39.26
N GLY A 125 -32.49 3.91 38.47
CA GLY A 125 -32.22 4.21 37.05
C GLY A 125 -32.28 2.97 36.16
N ALA A 126 -32.52 3.23 34.88
CA ALA A 126 -32.40 2.25 33.84
C ALA A 126 -31.84 2.90 32.54
N TYR A 127 -31.14 2.13 31.78
CA TYR A 127 -30.50 2.62 30.57
C TYR A 127 -30.38 1.55 29.50
N LEU A 128 -30.24 2.00 28.22
CA LEU A 128 -30.08 1.17 27.05
C LEU A 128 -28.99 1.75 26.16
N TYR A 129 -28.10 0.92 25.63
CA TYR A 129 -27.00 1.32 24.79
C TYR A 129 -26.92 0.48 23.52
N TYR A 130 -26.36 1.09 22.48
CA TYR A 130 -25.79 0.43 21.33
C TYR A 130 -24.28 0.60 21.36
N ASP A 131 -23.59 -0.51 21.42
CA ASP A 131 -22.15 -0.57 21.55
C ASP A 131 -21.51 -1.10 20.26
N THR A 132 -20.35 -0.57 19.90
CA THR A 132 -19.51 -1.10 18.83
C THR A 132 -18.09 -1.28 19.32
N ARG A 133 -17.41 -2.29 18.82
CA ARG A 133 -15.99 -2.54 19.08
C ARG A 133 -15.32 -3.16 17.88
N ASN A 134 -14.19 -2.60 17.46
CA ASN A 134 -13.18 -3.32 16.70
C ASN A 134 -12.32 -4.11 17.69
N ALA A 135 -12.35 -5.44 17.58
CA ALA A 135 -11.60 -6.34 18.46
C ALA A 135 -10.24 -6.77 17.85
N GLY A 136 -9.75 -6.02 16.86
CA GLY A 136 -8.53 -6.28 16.12
C GLY A 136 -8.78 -6.99 14.80
N TYR A 137 -9.36 -8.15 14.84
CA TYR A 137 -9.64 -8.93 13.63
C TYR A 137 -11.09 -8.86 13.18
N ALA A 138 -12.00 -8.49 14.08
CA ALA A 138 -13.42 -8.42 13.77
C ALA A 138 -14.11 -7.24 14.44
N ASN A 139 -15.10 -6.68 13.74
CA ASN A 139 -15.97 -5.66 14.30
C ASN A 139 -17.23 -6.31 14.86
N PHE A 140 -17.61 -5.92 16.06
CA PHE A 140 -18.81 -6.37 16.74
C PHE A 140 -19.69 -5.19 17.12
N SER A 141 -20.98 -5.48 17.23
CA SER A 141 -21.98 -4.58 17.79
C SER A 141 -22.84 -5.34 18.79
N GLN A 142 -23.37 -4.60 19.75
CA GLN A 142 -24.21 -5.18 20.79
C GLN A 142 -25.26 -4.16 21.25
N VAL A 143 -26.38 -4.66 21.69
CA VAL A 143 -27.33 -3.92 22.49
C VAL A 143 -27.10 -4.33 23.93
N SER A 144 -27.06 -3.37 24.83
CA SER A 144 -26.86 -3.61 26.25
C SER A 144 -27.74 -2.68 27.06
N GLY A 145 -28.03 -3.05 28.25
CA GLY A 145 -28.81 -2.23 29.15
C GLY A 145 -28.56 -2.59 30.59
N GLY A 146 -29.12 -1.82 31.48
CA GLY A 146 -29.01 -2.10 32.89
C GLY A 146 -30.01 -1.34 33.72
N ALA A 147 -30.05 -1.75 35.00
CA ALA A 147 -30.76 -1.09 36.07
C ALA A 147 -29.81 -0.80 37.21
N GLU A 148 -30.04 0.30 37.88
CA GLU A 148 -29.21 0.74 39.01
C GLU A 148 -30.03 1.28 40.16
N LEU A 149 -29.51 1.06 41.36
CA LEU A 149 -29.97 1.62 42.60
C LEU A 149 -28.81 2.33 43.25
N ILE A 150 -28.85 3.63 43.39
CA ILE A 150 -27.77 4.46 43.89
C ILE A 150 -28.22 5.11 45.19
N GLY A 151 -27.60 4.79 46.31
CA GLY A 151 -27.84 5.41 47.58
C GLY A 151 -26.57 6.10 48.10
N ASP A 152 -26.72 6.81 49.22
CA ASP A 152 -25.61 7.48 49.88
C ASP A 152 -24.61 6.47 50.46
N PHE A 153 -25.07 5.35 50.97
CA PHE A 153 -24.23 4.31 51.58
C PHE A 153 -24.18 3.01 50.79
N TRP A 154 -25.29 2.57 50.18
CA TRP A 154 -25.39 1.34 49.43
C TRP A 154 -25.78 1.63 48.00
N GLU A 155 -25.21 0.86 47.08
CA GLU A 155 -25.61 0.91 45.68
C GLU A 155 -25.54 -0.48 45.06
N GLY A 156 -26.35 -0.68 44.03
CA GLY A 156 -26.39 -1.94 43.29
C GLY A 156 -26.62 -1.68 41.79
N ARG A 157 -26.07 -2.53 40.97
CA ARG A 157 -26.19 -2.46 39.51
C ARG A 157 -26.37 -3.85 38.92
N LEU A 158 -27.17 -3.91 37.89
CA LEU A 158 -27.38 -5.08 37.05
C LEU A 158 -27.29 -4.65 35.62
N ASN A 159 -26.40 -5.26 34.85
CA ASN A 159 -26.22 -5.01 33.44
C ASN A 159 -26.44 -6.28 32.63
N TRP A 160 -26.92 -6.14 31.41
CA TRP A 160 -27.03 -7.21 30.42
C TRP A 160 -26.48 -6.76 29.09
N TYR A 161 -25.95 -7.75 28.31
CA TYR A 161 -25.20 -7.53 27.07
C TYR A 161 -25.61 -8.57 26.04
N VAL A 162 -26.10 -8.12 24.87
CA VAL A 162 -26.55 -9.00 23.79
C VAL A 162 -25.93 -8.56 22.47
N PRO A 163 -24.88 -9.25 21.99
CA PRO A 163 -24.30 -8.97 20.68
C PRO A 163 -25.32 -9.13 19.57
N THR A 164 -25.24 -8.24 18.56
CA THR A 164 -26.13 -8.20 17.40
C THR A 164 -25.40 -8.59 16.12
N GLY A 165 -26.12 -9.10 15.12
CA GLY A 165 -25.51 -9.54 13.86
C GLY A 165 -24.68 -10.81 14.00
N THR A 166 -23.57 -10.90 13.26
CA THR A 166 -22.69 -12.08 13.31
C THR A 166 -21.85 -12.04 14.57
N ARG A 167 -22.20 -12.92 15.51
CA ARG A 167 -21.58 -12.94 16.86
C ARG A 167 -20.27 -13.68 16.93
N ARG A 168 -19.97 -14.58 15.99
CA ARG A 168 -18.74 -15.37 15.89
C ARG A 168 -18.17 -15.23 14.49
N LYS A 169 -16.94 -14.73 14.38
CA LYS A 169 -16.29 -14.46 13.10
C LYS A 169 -14.96 -15.18 13.04
N GLN A 170 -14.77 -15.95 11.98
CA GLN A 170 -13.46 -16.52 11.67
C GLN A 170 -12.60 -15.40 11.06
N TRP A 171 -11.40 -15.20 11.60
CA TRP A 171 -10.47 -14.21 11.11
C TRP A 171 -9.20 -14.80 10.52
N GLY A 172 -8.95 -16.07 10.80
CA GLY A 172 -7.79 -16.76 10.27
C GLY A 172 -7.93 -18.26 10.42
N SER A 173 -7.04 -18.93 9.76
CA SER A 173 -6.77 -20.34 10.00
C SER A 173 -5.29 -20.57 9.84
N SER A 174 -4.72 -21.35 10.71
CA SER A 174 -3.37 -21.85 10.57
C SER A 174 -3.38 -23.35 10.73
N LEU A 175 -2.50 -23.98 10.00
CA LEU A 175 -2.19 -25.37 10.27
C LEU A 175 -1.08 -25.34 11.29
N SER A 176 -1.45 -25.39 12.52
CA SER A 176 -0.51 -25.23 13.61
C SER A 176 0.17 -26.54 14.02
N GLY A 177 1.36 -26.43 14.31
CA GLY A 177 2.44 -26.99 15.02
C GLY A 177 2.37 -28.34 15.71
N THR A 178 1.27 -29.03 15.75
CA THR A 178 1.20 -30.44 16.19
C THR A 178 0.68 -31.36 15.09
N GLY A 179 0.23 -30.79 13.99
CA GLY A 179 -0.20 -31.50 12.81
C GLY A 179 0.48 -30.89 11.61
N ASN A 180 1.68 -31.30 11.35
CA ASN A 180 2.42 -30.84 10.19
C ASN A 180 1.73 -31.28 8.91
N TYR A 181 1.80 -30.45 7.85
CA TYR A 181 1.59 -30.94 6.52
C TYR A 181 2.63 -32.01 6.23
N TYR A 182 2.20 -33.07 5.62
CA TYR A 182 3.09 -34.18 5.26
C TYR A 182 2.66 -34.76 3.93
N PHE A 183 3.62 -35.29 3.23
CA PHE A 183 3.37 -36.08 2.04
C PHE A 183 3.13 -37.53 2.39
N SER A 184 2.23 -38.17 1.67
CA SER A 184 2.09 -39.60 1.64
C SER A 184 1.67 -40.04 0.24
N GLY A 185 2.41 -40.92 -0.36
CA GLY A 185 2.31 -41.24 -1.77
C GLY A 185 2.53 -39.98 -2.63
N HIS A 186 1.60 -39.72 -3.52
CA HIS A 186 1.62 -38.54 -4.39
C HIS A 186 0.80 -37.36 -3.86
N TYR A 187 0.37 -37.40 -2.61
CA TYR A 187 -0.55 -36.41 -2.11
C TYR A 187 -0.04 -35.68 -0.86
N LEU A 188 -0.48 -34.46 -0.73
CA LEU A 188 -0.25 -33.66 0.46
C LEU A 188 -1.44 -33.78 1.41
N TYR A 189 -1.16 -34.09 2.65
CA TYR A 189 -2.12 -34.16 3.74
C TYR A 189 -1.83 -33.05 4.74
N GLY A 190 -2.90 -32.45 5.26
CA GLY A 190 -2.77 -31.48 6.37
C GLY A 190 -2.97 -32.20 7.70
N GLY A 191 -2.22 -31.78 8.71
CA GLY A 191 -2.43 -32.14 10.11
C GLY A 191 -3.65 -31.44 10.71
N THR A 192 -3.56 -31.01 11.95
CA THR A 192 -4.63 -30.28 12.66
C THR A 192 -4.84 -28.90 12.09
N LEU A 193 -6.00 -28.63 11.56
CA LEU A 193 -6.42 -27.29 11.18
C LEU A 193 -6.87 -26.52 12.42
N THR A 194 -6.14 -25.52 12.81
CA THR A 194 -6.58 -24.55 13.82
C THR A 194 -7.25 -23.38 13.13
N ARG A 195 -8.52 -23.18 13.42
CA ARG A 195 -9.27 -22.00 12.98
C ARG A 195 -9.35 -21.03 14.13
N PHE A 196 -9.06 -19.78 13.85
CA PHE A 196 -9.12 -18.69 14.82
C PHE A 196 -10.43 -17.94 14.66
N TYR A 197 -11.11 -17.76 15.77
CA TYR A 197 -12.35 -17.03 15.81
C TYR A 197 -12.28 -15.91 16.85
N GLN A 198 -13.03 -14.88 16.62
CA GLN A 198 -13.45 -13.95 17.65
C GLN A 198 -14.95 -14.10 17.85
N ALA A 199 -15.37 -14.23 19.09
CA ALA A 199 -16.78 -14.38 19.46
C ALA A 199 -17.20 -13.35 20.49
N ALA A 200 -18.15 -12.49 20.12
CA ALA A 200 -18.77 -11.58 21.07
C ALA A 200 -19.73 -12.35 21.99
N MET A 201 -19.57 -12.14 23.28
CA MET A 201 -20.27 -12.92 24.31
C MET A 201 -21.55 -12.20 24.77
N THR A 202 -22.62 -12.95 24.89
CA THR A 202 -23.83 -12.54 25.58
C THR A 202 -23.63 -12.74 27.07
N GLY A 203 -24.02 -11.78 27.88
CA GLY A 203 -23.86 -11.94 29.33
C GLY A 203 -24.64 -10.98 30.19
N VAL A 204 -24.45 -11.17 31.46
CA VAL A 204 -24.98 -10.35 32.54
C VAL A 204 -23.88 -10.10 33.57
N ASP A 205 -23.87 -8.96 34.20
CA ASP A 205 -23.06 -8.67 35.38
C ASP A 205 -23.90 -7.93 36.41
N MET A 206 -23.59 -8.18 37.66
CA MET A 206 -24.17 -7.46 38.77
C MET A 206 -23.12 -7.13 39.82
N GLU A 207 -23.28 -6.02 40.48
CA GLU A 207 -22.44 -5.63 41.61
C GLU A 207 -23.26 -4.90 42.68
N ALA A 208 -22.85 -5.10 43.90
CA ALA A 208 -23.32 -4.32 45.04
C ALA A 208 -22.14 -3.67 45.75
N GLY A 209 -22.30 -2.44 46.14
CA GLY A 209 -21.25 -1.65 46.75
C GLY A 209 -21.70 -0.93 48.04
N ARG A 210 -20.73 -0.64 48.89
CA ARG A 210 -20.91 0.13 50.09
C ARG A 210 -19.80 1.18 50.25
N ARG A 211 -20.18 2.35 50.74
CA ARG A 211 -19.23 3.36 51.20
C ARG A 211 -18.49 2.79 52.43
N VAL A 212 -17.17 2.69 52.36
CA VAL A 212 -16.37 2.06 53.41
C VAL A 212 -15.50 3.07 54.21
N LEU A 213 -15.17 4.19 53.57
CA LEU A 213 -14.37 5.24 54.20
C LEU A 213 -14.81 6.62 53.69
N THR A 214 -15.04 7.56 54.62
CA THR A 214 -15.20 8.98 54.31
C THR A 214 -14.24 9.76 55.20
N GLY A 215 -13.34 10.51 54.60
CA GLY A 215 -12.34 11.29 55.33
C GLY A 215 -11.19 11.67 54.40
N PHE A 216 -10.33 12.62 54.86
CA PHE A 216 -9.21 13.12 54.06
C PHE A 216 -9.58 13.61 52.65
N ASN A 217 -10.75 14.19 52.50
CA ASN A 217 -11.28 14.66 51.19
C ASN A 217 -11.51 13.55 50.15
N THR A 218 -11.86 12.34 50.58
CA THR A 218 -12.03 11.20 49.70
C THR A 218 -13.25 10.37 50.12
N ASP A 219 -14.07 9.96 49.15
CA ASP A 219 -15.13 8.96 49.31
C ASP A 219 -14.64 7.63 48.72
N VAL A 220 -14.49 6.62 49.56
CA VAL A 220 -14.05 5.28 49.15
C VAL A 220 -15.21 4.30 49.24
N ARG A 221 -15.45 3.59 48.16
CA ARG A 221 -16.49 2.58 48.03
C ARG A 221 -15.88 1.25 47.62
N ALA A 222 -16.32 0.17 48.21
CA ALA A 222 -15.96 -1.18 47.87
C ALA A 222 -17.16 -1.90 47.28
N PHE A 223 -16.94 -2.60 46.19
CA PHE A 223 -17.93 -3.35 45.42
C PHE A 223 -17.53 -4.80 45.37
N ALA A 224 -18.53 -5.68 45.44
CA ALA A 224 -18.42 -7.09 45.14
C ALA A 224 -19.54 -7.47 44.14
N GLY A 225 -19.22 -8.32 43.21
CA GLY A 225 -20.17 -8.67 42.16
C GLY A 225 -19.87 -10.02 41.54
N TRP A 226 -20.75 -10.36 40.65
CA TRP A 226 -20.72 -11.62 39.91
C TRP A 226 -21.09 -11.34 38.45
N TYR A 227 -20.58 -12.16 37.54
CA TYR A 227 -20.92 -12.09 36.13
C TYR A 227 -20.98 -13.47 35.49
N HIS A 228 -21.71 -13.50 34.38
CA HIS A 228 -21.80 -14.67 33.51
C HIS A 228 -21.76 -14.21 32.07
N PHE A 229 -20.85 -14.79 31.26
CA PHE A 229 -20.76 -14.56 29.83
C PHE A 229 -20.68 -15.91 29.09
N GLN A 230 -21.30 -15.94 27.91
CA GLN A 230 -21.28 -17.12 27.04
C GLN A 230 -21.29 -16.73 25.56
N ALA A 231 -20.59 -17.51 24.75
CA ALA A 231 -20.64 -17.41 23.29
C ALA A 231 -20.56 -18.80 22.64
N GLN A 232 -20.93 -18.85 21.37
CA GLN A 232 -20.78 -20.08 20.61
C GLN A 232 -19.30 -20.44 20.46
N GLY A 233 -18.93 -21.65 20.88
CA GLY A 233 -17.55 -22.15 20.84
C GLY A 233 -16.69 -21.76 22.03
N SER A 234 -17.21 -20.98 22.97
CA SER A 234 -16.55 -20.61 24.23
C SER A 234 -17.01 -21.50 25.37
N GLN A 235 -16.15 -21.67 26.35
CA GLN A 235 -16.60 -22.10 27.69
C GLN A 235 -17.42 -20.98 28.31
N GLN A 236 -18.31 -21.32 29.25
CA GLN A 236 -19.06 -20.31 30.00
C GLN A 236 -18.14 -19.62 31.03
N ALA A 237 -18.07 -18.31 30.96
CA ALA A 237 -17.33 -17.49 31.92
C ALA A 237 -18.23 -17.15 33.12
N TRP A 238 -18.15 -17.96 34.16
CA TRP A 238 -18.75 -17.67 35.45
C TRP A 238 -17.69 -17.09 36.37
N GLY A 239 -17.84 -15.84 36.76
CA GLY A 239 -16.81 -15.16 37.52
C GLY A 239 -17.33 -14.27 38.65
N TRP A 240 -16.44 -13.95 39.53
CA TRP A 240 -16.64 -12.91 40.53
C TRP A 240 -15.78 -11.68 40.21
N LYS A 241 -16.23 -10.52 40.65
CA LYS A 241 -15.49 -9.27 40.53
C LYS A 241 -15.48 -8.54 41.85
N SER A 242 -14.40 -7.84 42.17
CA SER A 242 -14.27 -6.92 43.28
C SER A 242 -13.68 -5.61 42.76
N ARG A 243 -14.21 -4.51 43.21
CA ARG A 243 -13.79 -3.18 42.79
C ARG A 243 -13.70 -2.24 43.99
N LEU A 244 -12.64 -1.48 44.04
CA LEU A 244 -12.44 -0.38 44.99
C LEU A 244 -12.46 0.92 44.20
N GLU A 245 -13.35 1.82 44.53
CA GLU A 245 -13.46 3.14 43.92
C GLU A 245 -13.12 4.20 44.95
N SER A 246 -12.21 5.09 44.59
CA SER A 246 -11.84 6.26 45.40
C SER A 246 -12.18 7.53 44.62
N ARG A 247 -13.13 8.29 45.07
CA ARG A 247 -13.52 9.59 44.51
C ARG A 247 -12.87 10.71 45.33
N ILE A 248 -11.98 11.43 44.65
CA ILE A 248 -11.34 12.62 45.23
C ILE A 248 -12.35 13.77 45.24
N ASN A 249 -13.17 13.84 44.20
CA ASN A 249 -14.31 14.74 44.06
C ASN A 249 -15.23 14.20 42.92
N ASP A 250 -16.26 14.93 42.56
CA ASP A 250 -17.14 14.57 41.46
C ASP A 250 -16.47 14.65 40.07
N GLN A 251 -15.27 15.18 39.97
CA GLN A 251 -14.51 15.27 38.71
C GLN A 251 -13.42 14.20 38.56
N VAL A 252 -12.86 13.68 39.68
CA VAL A 252 -11.73 12.74 39.64
C VAL A 252 -12.04 11.50 40.45
N ALA A 253 -11.95 10.34 39.79
CA ALA A 253 -12.09 9.05 40.46
C ALA A 253 -10.99 8.07 40.01
N LEU A 254 -10.56 7.26 41.00
CA LEU A 254 -9.61 6.16 40.82
C LEU A 254 -10.35 4.85 41.06
N ASN A 255 -10.13 3.85 40.25
CA ASN A 255 -10.70 2.52 40.41
C ASN A 255 -9.61 1.46 40.33
N LEU A 256 -9.67 0.50 41.22
CA LEU A 256 -8.92 -0.76 41.17
C LEU A 256 -9.91 -1.91 41.16
N SER A 257 -9.82 -2.80 40.17
CA SER A 257 -10.69 -3.97 40.10
C SER A 257 -9.92 -5.25 39.86
N VAL A 258 -10.41 -6.30 40.49
CA VAL A 258 -9.92 -7.68 40.34
C VAL A 258 -11.12 -8.54 39.99
N GLN A 259 -10.94 -9.41 39.03
CA GLN A 259 -11.97 -10.33 38.56
C GLN A 259 -11.33 -11.67 38.15
N ASN A 260 -12.08 -12.73 38.28
CA ASN A 260 -11.59 -14.09 37.97
C ASN A 260 -12.70 -14.96 37.40
N ASP A 261 -12.39 -15.69 36.35
CA ASP A 261 -13.19 -16.76 35.78
C ASP A 261 -12.32 -17.78 35.06
N ARG A 262 -12.93 -18.80 34.46
CA ARG A 262 -12.20 -19.88 33.74
C ARG A 262 -11.80 -19.55 32.32
N VAL A 263 -12.33 -18.49 31.72
CA VAL A 263 -12.10 -18.12 30.31
C VAL A 263 -11.04 -17.04 30.20
N PHE A 264 -11.08 -16.07 31.12
CA PHE A 264 -10.21 -14.90 31.11
C PHE A 264 -9.22 -14.88 32.28
N ASP A 265 -9.20 -15.94 33.08
CA ASP A 265 -8.34 -16.07 34.27
C ASP A 265 -8.49 -14.92 35.27
N THR A 266 -7.47 -14.65 36.04
CA THR A 266 -7.45 -13.51 36.95
C THR A 266 -6.97 -12.26 36.23
N THR A 267 -7.81 -11.26 36.13
CA THR A 267 -7.46 -9.96 35.56
C THR A 267 -7.51 -8.86 36.64
N VAL A 268 -6.55 -7.98 36.54
CA VAL A 268 -6.43 -6.80 37.45
C VAL A 268 -6.37 -5.56 36.57
N ASN A 269 -7.22 -4.60 36.86
CA ASN A 269 -7.15 -3.33 36.17
C ASN A 269 -7.24 -2.15 37.13
N PHE A 270 -6.56 -1.09 36.73
CA PHE A 270 -6.60 0.21 37.39
C PHE A 270 -7.11 1.25 36.43
N SER A 271 -8.01 2.14 36.86
CA SER A 271 -8.45 3.24 36.02
C SER A 271 -8.44 4.58 36.73
N VAL A 272 -8.12 5.60 35.96
CA VAL A 272 -8.24 7.01 36.36
C VAL A 272 -9.29 7.63 35.43
N SER A 273 -10.27 8.31 36.03
CA SER A 273 -11.27 9.05 35.28
C SER A 273 -11.28 10.52 35.70
N PHE A 274 -11.45 11.35 34.71
CA PHE A 274 -11.61 12.79 34.87
C PHE A 274 -12.86 13.23 34.08
N GLN A 275 -13.67 14.12 34.67
CA GLN A 275 -14.81 14.74 33.98
C GLN A 275 -14.85 16.25 34.23
N TRP A 276 -15.31 16.98 33.23
CA TRP A 276 -15.42 18.43 33.30
C TRP A 276 -16.60 18.91 32.44
N PRO A 277 -17.42 19.87 32.89
CA PRO A 277 -17.47 20.43 34.25
C PRO A 277 -17.95 19.43 35.28
N SER A 278 -18.13 19.89 36.54
CA SER A 278 -18.84 19.14 37.57
C SER A 278 -20.27 18.80 37.10
N ILE A 279 -20.81 17.67 37.53
CA ILE A 279 -22.19 17.23 37.21
C ILE A 279 -23.26 18.24 37.65
N THR A 280 -22.96 19.08 38.65
CA THR A 280 -23.83 20.16 39.13
C THR A 280 -23.47 21.52 38.55
N GLY A 281 -22.61 21.59 37.54
CA GLY A 281 -22.27 22.78 36.74
C GLY A 281 -21.03 23.54 37.16
N LEU A 282 -20.64 24.52 36.36
CA LEU A 282 -19.42 25.29 36.49
C LEU A 282 -19.39 26.20 37.73
N LYS A 283 -20.55 26.68 38.17
CA LYS A 283 -20.64 27.68 39.24
C LYS A 283 -20.39 27.09 40.63
N ASN A 284 -20.55 25.78 40.83
CA ASN A 284 -20.49 25.13 42.15
C ASN A 284 -19.11 24.55 42.51
N GLY A 285 -18.16 24.55 41.57
CA GLY A 285 -16.87 23.92 41.80
C GLY A 285 -16.94 22.41 42.08
N PRO A 286 -15.79 21.72 42.19
CA PRO A 286 -15.76 20.29 42.52
C PRO A 286 -16.35 20.01 43.89
N ARG A 287 -17.27 19.03 43.96
CA ARG A 287 -17.93 18.63 45.22
C ARG A 287 -17.42 17.28 45.70
N MET A 288 -17.29 17.10 46.99
CA MET A 288 -16.86 15.85 47.61
C MET A 288 -18.00 14.99 48.09
N ASP A 289 -19.04 15.60 48.60
CA ASP A 289 -20.22 14.92 49.11
C ASP A 289 -21.36 14.95 48.07
N LEU A 290 -21.35 13.98 47.19
CA LEU A 290 -22.47 13.76 46.29
C LEU A 290 -23.52 12.90 46.96
N THR A 291 -24.72 13.44 47.08
CA THR A 291 -25.89 12.67 47.51
C THR A 291 -26.38 11.77 46.37
N ALA A 292 -27.20 10.78 46.68
CA ALA A 292 -27.88 9.93 45.72
C ALA A 292 -28.64 10.76 44.67
N ARG A 293 -29.15 11.93 45.05
CA ARG A 293 -29.82 12.87 44.14
C ARG A 293 -28.84 13.57 43.21
N ASP A 294 -27.67 14.01 43.66
CA ASP A 294 -26.68 14.66 42.84
C ASP A 294 -26.14 13.70 41.76
N ARG A 295 -26.10 12.41 42.05
CA ARG A 295 -25.60 11.36 41.20
C ARG A 295 -26.53 10.98 40.04
N LEU A 296 -27.71 11.62 39.89
CA LEU A 296 -28.54 11.47 38.69
C LEU A 296 -27.77 11.85 37.41
N GLY A 297 -26.85 12.83 37.51
CA GLY A 297 -26.03 13.32 36.40
C GLY A 297 -24.78 12.49 36.11
N GLU A 298 -24.51 11.37 36.77
CA GLU A 298 -23.33 10.53 36.50
C GLU A 298 -23.53 9.64 35.28
N SER A 299 -22.46 9.40 34.52
CA SER A 299 -22.48 8.35 33.46
C SER A 299 -22.69 6.97 34.08
N PRO A 300 -23.55 6.09 33.51
CA PRO A 300 -23.76 4.75 34.03
C PRO A 300 -22.48 3.91 34.06
N GLU A 301 -22.24 3.21 35.16
CA GLU A 301 -21.08 2.30 35.30
C GLU A 301 -21.46 0.91 34.77
N ARG A 302 -20.80 0.49 33.73
CA ARG A 302 -21.01 -0.78 33.00
C ARG A 302 -19.73 -1.18 32.29
N LEU A 303 -19.69 -2.40 31.76
CA LEU A 303 -18.58 -2.76 30.88
C LEU A 303 -18.63 -1.89 29.62
N ARG A 304 -17.52 -1.20 29.35
CA ARG A 304 -17.41 -0.26 28.23
C ARG A 304 -17.15 -0.95 26.91
N ALA A 305 -16.30 -1.97 26.91
CA ALA A 305 -15.97 -2.74 25.73
C ALA A 305 -16.84 -4.00 25.63
N ILE A 306 -17.24 -4.37 24.42
CA ILE A 306 -17.91 -5.65 24.15
C ILE A 306 -16.96 -6.78 24.57
N VAL A 307 -17.45 -7.72 25.36
CA VAL A 307 -16.69 -8.90 25.77
C VAL A 307 -16.49 -9.81 24.57
N VAL A 308 -15.24 -10.06 24.20
CA VAL A 308 -14.87 -10.90 23.05
C VAL A 308 -13.92 -11.98 23.51
N ASP A 309 -14.26 -13.21 23.16
CA ASP A 309 -13.42 -14.39 23.37
C ASP A 309 -12.66 -14.70 22.07
N ASN A 310 -11.34 -14.90 22.22
CA ASN A 310 -10.47 -15.35 21.16
C ASN A 310 -10.38 -16.88 21.22
N GLN A 311 -10.88 -17.54 20.19
CA GLN A 311 -11.02 -18.99 20.18
C GLN A 311 -10.09 -19.64 19.17
N GLU A 312 -9.49 -20.71 19.57
CA GLU A 312 -8.77 -21.62 18.70
C GLU A 312 -9.56 -22.93 18.57
N HIS A 313 -9.89 -23.30 17.35
CA HIS A 313 -10.58 -24.54 17.07
C HIS A 313 -9.66 -25.46 16.29
N ALA A 314 -9.02 -26.36 16.98
CA ALA A 314 -8.26 -27.45 16.37
C ALA A 314 -9.22 -28.56 15.95
N SER A 315 -9.24 -28.85 14.64
CA SER A 315 -9.91 -30.04 14.11
C SER A 315 -8.84 -31.06 13.72
N ALA A 316 -8.88 -32.21 14.30
CA ALA A 316 -8.03 -33.32 13.88
C ALA A 316 -8.29 -33.62 12.40
N SER A 317 -7.25 -33.67 11.59
CA SER A 317 -7.44 -33.99 10.19
C SER A 317 -6.17 -34.56 9.56
N ASN A 318 -6.30 -35.72 9.01
CA ASN A 318 -5.49 -36.21 7.90
C ASN A 318 -6.25 -35.81 6.61
N THR A 319 -6.55 -34.52 6.44
CA THR A 319 -7.36 -34.06 5.31
C THR A 319 -6.47 -33.95 4.09
N LEU A 320 -6.89 -34.55 3.00
CA LEU A 320 -6.28 -34.40 1.70
C LEU A 320 -6.31 -32.93 1.25
N ILE A 321 -5.18 -32.39 0.91
CA ILE A 321 -5.05 -30.98 0.52
C ILE A 321 -5.47 -30.78 -0.93
N ARG A 322 -6.35 -29.80 -1.14
CA ARG A 322 -6.96 -29.52 -2.44
C ARG A 322 -6.67 -28.11 -2.90
N ASN A 323 -6.54 -27.96 -4.21
CA ASN A 323 -6.51 -26.66 -4.88
C ASN A 323 -7.92 -26.03 -4.79
N PRO A 324 -8.07 -24.83 -4.16
CA PRO A 324 -9.38 -24.20 -4.03
C PRO A 324 -9.99 -23.74 -5.36
N ALA A 325 -9.15 -23.52 -6.39
CA ALA A 325 -9.64 -23.11 -7.69
C ALA A 325 -10.28 -24.26 -8.49
N THR A 326 -9.76 -25.46 -8.35
CA THR A 326 -10.23 -26.65 -9.11
C THR A 326 -11.02 -27.63 -8.25
N GLY A 327 -10.86 -27.59 -6.92
CA GLY A 327 -11.38 -28.57 -5.99
C GLY A 327 -10.62 -29.90 -5.98
N ASN A 328 -9.66 -30.09 -6.88
CA ASN A 328 -8.88 -31.32 -7.00
C ASN A 328 -7.73 -31.36 -6.00
N PRO A 329 -7.31 -32.54 -5.55
CA PRO A 329 -6.09 -32.71 -4.79
C PRO A 329 -4.89 -32.29 -5.61
N TYR A 330 -3.89 -31.68 -4.97
CA TYR A 330 -2.58 -31.53 -5.59
C TYR A 330 -1.92 -32.89 -5.73
N TYR A 331 -1.44 -33.18 -6.95
CA TYR A 331 -0.70 -34.40 -7.25
C TYR A 331 0.78 -34.07 -7.38
N PHE A 332 1.63 -34.75 -6.63
CA PHE A 332 3.06 -34.52 -6.59
C PHE A 332 3.82 -35.71 -7.16
N MET A 333 4.87 -35.39 -7.90
CA MET A 333 5.93 -36.32 -8.26
C MET A 333 7.21 -35.84 -7.62
N HIS A 334 7.75 -36.60 -6.72
CA HIS A 334 8.94 -36.25 -5.96
C HIS A 334 10.20 -36.77 -6.65
N VAL A 335 11.25 -35.89 -6.64
CA VAL A 335 12.59 -36.22 -7.10
C VAL A 335 13.56 -35.99 -5.96
N ALA A 336 14.34 -37.02 -5.61
CA ALA A 336 15.31 -36.95 -4.52
C ALA A 336 16.50 -37.90 -4.78
N ALA A 337 17.65 -37.52 -4.23
CA ALA A 337 18.87 -38.31 -4.37
C ALA A 337 18.69 -39.73 -3.78
N GLY A 338 19.06 -40.73 -4.54
CA GLY A 338 18.93 -42.15 -4.14
C GLY A 338 17.51 -42.73 -4.25
N GLY A 339 16.58 -41.98 -4.84
CA GLY A 339 15.26 -42.47 -5.17
C GLY A 339 15.28 -43.51 -6.29
N ASN A 340 14.23 -44.30 -6.43
CA ASN A 340 14.32 -45.44 -7.33
C ASN A 340 13.10 -45.77 -8.16
N SER A 341 11.84 -45.27 -7.89
CA SER A 341 10.82 -45.97 -8.62
C SER A 341 9.58 -45.22 -9.13
N ASP A 342 8.70 -44.71 -8.27
CA ASP A 342 7.38 -44.33 -8.78
C ASP A 342 7.05 -42.86 -8.64
N GLY A 343 7.96 -42.11 -8.05
CA GLY A 343 7.82 -40.64 -7.84
C GLY A 343 6.91 -40.29 -6.68
N SER A 344 6.53 -41.23 -5.82
CA SER A 344 5.90 -40.97 -4.54
C SER A 344 6.89 -40.36 -3.56
N TYR A 345 6.39 -39.79 -2.47
CA TYR A 345 7.25 -39.22 -1.43
C TYR A 345 8.16 -40.28 -0.77
N GLU A 346 7.65 -41.45 -0.57
CA GLU A 346 8.37 -42.56 0.04
C GLU A 346 9.36 -43.23 -0.92
N ASP A 347 9.10 -43.12 -2.23
CA ASP A 347 9.92 -43.76 -3.28
C ASP A 347 10.09 -42.81 -4.50
N PRO A 348 10.80 -41.67 -4.29
CA PRO A 348 10.94 -40.61 -5.30
C PRO A 348 11.73 -41.09 -6.53
N TYR A 349 11.65 -40.32 -7.62
CA TYR A 349 12.59 -40.47 -8.74
C TYR A 349 13.97 -39.98 -8.36
N GLU A 350 15.01 -40.61 -8.90
CA GLU A 350 16.38 -40.18 -8.68
C GLU A 350 16.72 -38.86 -9.45
N THR A 351 16.12 -38.68 -10.62
CA THR A 351 16.42 -37.59 -11.56
C THR A 351 15.15 -36.96 -12.12
N LEU A 352 15.22 -35.71 -12.57
CA LEU A 352 14.15 -35.06 -13.32
C LEU A 352 13.87 -35.81 -14.63
N THR A 353 14.90 -36.32 -15.32
CA THR A 353 14.76 -37.13 -16.55
C THR A 353 13.80 -38.28 -16.30
N LYS A 354 14.01 -39.06 -15.22
CA LYS A 354 13.09 -40.16 -14.88
C LYS A 354 11.68 -39.70 -14.55
N ALA A 355 11.54 -38.56 -13.90
CA ALA A 355 10.22 -38.00 -13.62
C ALA A 355 9.52 -37.54 -14.91
N PHE A 356 10.23 -36.98 -15.87
CA PHE A 356 9.69 -36.54 -17.18
C PHE A 356 9.46 -37.69 -18.16
N ASP A 357 10.11 -38.83 -18.00
CA ASP A 357 9.83 -40.08 -18.75
C ASP A 357 8.50 -40.70 -18.32
N ASP A 358 7.99 -40.37 -17.13
CA ASP A 358 6.71 -40.88 -16.66
C ASP A 358 5.55 -40.22 -17.46
N THR A 359 4.67 -41.05 -17.98
CA THR A 359 3.49 -40.60 -18.74
C THR A 359 2.54 -39.74 -17.95
N ARG A 360 2.54 -39.84 -16.61
CA ARG A 360 1.75 -38.97 -15.72
C ARG A 360 2.25 -37.54 -15.75
N THR A 361 3.56 -37.31 -15.84
CA THR A 361 4.14 -35.96 -15.99
C THR A 361 3.70 -35.31 -17.31
N GLN A 362 3.59 -36.09 -18.36
CA GLN A 362 3.13 -35.64 -19.67
C GLN A 362 1.64 -35.35 -19.72
N ALA A 363 0.87 -35.88 -18.78
CA ALA A 363 -0.55 -35.57 -18.66
C ALA A 363 -0.81 -34.13 -18.15
N GLY A 364 0.17 -33.52 -17.48
CA GLY A 364 0.08 -32.17 -16.93
C GLY A 364 -0.73 -32.09 -15.63
N ASP A 365 -1.07 -30.87 -15.21
CA ASP A 365 -1.84 -30.56 -13.99
C ASP A 365 -1.28 -31.19 -12.70
N LEU A 366 0.04 -31.31 -12.58
CA LEU A 366 0.74 -31.87 -11.43
C LEU A 366 1.96 -31.01 -11.03
N ILE A 367 2.49 -31.32 -9.86
CA ILE A 367 3.68 -30.67 -9.33
C ILE A 367 4.85 -31.67 -9.30
N VAL A 368 5.88 -31.40 -10.08
CA VAL A 368 7.17 -32.09 -9.94
C VAL A 368 7.98 -31.35 -8.89
N PHE A 369 8.26 -32.01 -7.77
CA PHE A 369 8.95 -31.42 -6.64
C PHE A 369 10.34 -32.02 -6.44
N ASP A 370 11.35 -31.25 -6.77
CA ASP A 370 12.75 -31.65 -6.69
C ASP A 370 13.37 -31.26 -5.33
N HIS A 371 13.76 -32.25 -4.57
CA HIS A 371 14.39 -32.08 -3.26
C HIS A 371 15.93 -32.11 -3.29
N ARG A 372 16.51 -32.24 -4.47
CA ARG A 372 17.97 -32.38 -4.62
C ARG A 372 18.68 -31.02 -4.52
N GLY A 373 19.96 -31.07 -4.20
CA GLY A 373 20.90 -29.97 -4.40
C GLY A 373 22.00 -30.35 -5.39
N THR A 374 21.81 -31.42 -6.18
CA THR A 374 22.79 -31.94 -7.14
C THR A 374 22.50 -31.45 -8.56
N SER A 375 23.49 -31.61 -9.45
CA SER A 375 23.37 -31.24 -10.86
C SER A 375 22.85 -32.41 -11.72
N GLU A 376 22.11 -32.06 -12.76
CA GLU A 376 21.63 -32.97 -13.81
C GLU A 376 21.78 -32.29 -15.17
N THR A 377 22.01 -33.08 -16.24
CA THR A 377 22.05 -32.58 -17.60
C THR A 377 20.83 -33.04 -18.37
N GLY A 378 20.15 -32.12 -19.05
CA GLY A 378 18.98 -32.47 -19.88
C GLY A 378 18.16 -31.23 -20.26
N ASP A 379 17.38 -31.39 -21.32
CA ASP A 379 16.40 -30.43 -21.81
C ASP A 379 15.00 -30.95 -21.47
N PHE A 380 14.21 -30.17 -20.77
CA PHE A 380 12.92 -30.54 -20.21
C PHE A 380 11.78 -29.76 -20.84
N THR A 381 10.76 -30.46 -21.30
CA THR A 381 9.53 -29.85 -21.78
C THR A 381 8.41 -30.04 -20.78
N LEU A 382 7.89 -28.95 -20.22
CA LEU A 382 6.79 -29.01 -19.27
C LEU A 382 5.48 -29.25 -20.03
N ALA A 383 4.74 -30.29 -19.67
CA ALA A 383 3.39 -30.48 -20.19
C ALA A 383 2.45 -29.36 -19.66
N PRO A 384 1.38 -29.02 -20.43
CA PRO A 384 0.43 -27.99 -19.98
C PRO A 384 -0.10 -28.25 -18.57
N GLY A 385 -0.12 -27.23 -17.71
CA GLY A 385 -0.57 -27.30 -16.31
C GLY A 385 0.48 -27.82 -15.32
N THR A 386 1.65 -28.24 -15.78
CA THR A 386 2.71 -28.77 -14.91
C THR A 386 3.47 -27.65 -14.19
N GLN A 387 3.68 -27.81 -12.89
CA GLN A 387 4.55 -26.99 -12.09
C GLN A 387 5.81 -27.76 -11.74
N VAL A 388 6.97 -27.21 -12.05
CA VAL A 388 8.26 -27.80 -11.70
C VAL A 388 8.93 -26.90 -10.67
N ILE A 389 9.07 -27.42 -9.46
CA ILE A 389 9.57 -26.65 -8.33
C ILE A 389 10.69 -27.38 -7.61
N SER A 390 11.61 -26.65 -7.03
CA SER A 390 12.60 -27.23 -6.12
C SER A 390 12.30 -26.91 -4.66
N SER A 391 13.00 -27.61 -3.78
CA SER A 391 12.94 -27.36 -2.35
C SER A 391 13.72 -26.10 -1.90
N GLY A 392 14.50 -25.48 -2.78
CA GLY A 392 15.39 -24.37 -2.44
C GLY A 392 14.66 -23.20 -1.81
N PRO A 393 13.79 -22.51 -2.54
CA PRO A 393 13.05 -21.37 -2.01
C PRO A 393 11.82 -21.81 -1.20
N ALA A 394 11.32 -20.90 -0.39
CA ALA A 394 10.03 -21.08 0.26
C ALA A 394 8.91 -21.17 -0.80
N LYS A 395 8.13 -22.24 -0.72
CA LYS A 395 6.99 -22.46 -1.62
C LYS A 395 5.69 -22.44 -0.86
N TYR A 396 4.73 -21.72 -1.41
CA TYR A 396 3.41 -21.61 -0.84
C TYR A 396 2.37 -22.16 -1.82
N LEU A 397 1.46 -22.95 -1.30
CA LEU A 397 0.31 -23.44 -2.05
C LEU A 397 -0.96 -22.77 -1.55
N ASN A 398 -1.83 -22.42 -2.47
CA ASN A 398 -3.20 -22.04 -2.14
C ASN A 398 -4.00 -23.31 -1.85
N THR A 399 -4.46 -23.47 -0.63
CA THR A 399 -5.22 -24.66 -0.19
C THR A 399 -6.63 -24.26 0.17
N GLN A 400 -7.52 -25.24 0.32
CA GLN A 400 -8.88 -25.00 0.85
C GLN A 400 -8.87 -24.32 2.24
N PHE A 401 -7.71 -24.24 2.87
CA PHE A 401 -7.50 -23.64 4.19
C PHE A 401 -6.69 -22.34 4.16
N GLY A 402 -6.53 -21.76 2.97
CA GLY A 402 -5.68 -20.61 2.73
C GLY A 402 -4.28 -20.99 2.25
N GLN A 403 -3.42 -19.97 2.12
CA GLN A 403 -2.05 -20.14 1.64
C GLN A 403 -1.18 -20.82 2.71
N GLN A 404 -0.46 -21.88 2.33
CA GLN A 404 0.36 -22.66 3.24
C GLN A 404 1.73 -22.95 2.64
N MET A 405 2.74 -22.91 3.48
CA MET A 405 4.09 -23.27 3.07
C MET A 405 4.18 -24.79 2.82
N LEU A 406 4.75 -25.15 1.69
CA LEU A 406 4.94 -26.54 1.28
C LEU A 406 6.00 -27.21 2.17
N PRO A 407 5.69 -28.37 2.80
CA PRO A 407 6.67 -29.11 3.58
C PRO A 407 7.91 -29.45 2.76
N GLY A 408 9.07 -29.33 3.36
CA GLY A 408 10.35 -29.62 2.69
C GLY A 408 10.79 -28.53 1.69
N SER A 409 10.11 -27.39 1.61
CA SER A 409 10.59 -26.19 0.92
C SER A 409 11.40 -25.28 1.86
N ASN A 410 12.03 -24.23 1.32
CA ASN A 410 12.90 -23.31 2.05
C ASN A 410 14.17 -23.96 2.61
N THR A 411 14.71 -24.91 1.87
CA THR A 411 15.93 -25.63 2.29
C THR A 411 17.23 -24.92 1.88
N GLY A 412 17.17 -24.00 0.94
CA GLY A 412 18.35 -23.40 0.30
C GLY A 412 19.05 -24.31 -0.71
N LEU A 413 18.45 -25.49 -1.02
CA LEU A 413 19.01 -26.43 -2.00
C LEU A 413 18.41 -26.16 -3.38
N PHE A 414 19.22 -25.64 -4.28
CA PHE A 414 18.84 -25.34 -5.65
C PHE A 414 19.47 -26.36 -6.59
N PRO A 415 18.69 -27.27 -7.19
CA PRO A 415 19.21 -28.20 -8.18
C PRO A 415 19.79 -27.45 -9.37
N GLN A 416 20.95 -27.89 -9.87
CA GLN A 416 21.52 -27.33 -11.09
C GLN A 416 21.10 -28.16 -12.28
N ILE A 417 20.58 -27.51 -13.29
CA ILE A 417 20.26 -28.10 -14.61
C ILE A 417 21.24 -27.56 -15.63
N ASN A 418 22.01 -28.46 -16.19
CA ASN A 418 22.89 -28.13 -17.35
C ASN A 418 22.09 -28.44 -18.63
N GLY A 419 21.40 -27.42 -19.15
CA GLY A 419 20.46 -27.57 -20.26
C GLY A 419 19.36 -26.55 -20.23
N SER A 420 18.19 -26.88 -20.77
CA SER A 420 17.11 -25.91 -20.98
C SER A 420 15.72 -26.40 -20.52
N PHE A 421 14.80 -25.43 -20.41
CA PHE A 421 13.37 -25.73 -20.17
C PHE A 421 12.49 -25.14 -21.28
N THR A 422 11.58 -25.96 -21.80
CA THR A 422 10.50 -25.49 -22.68
C THR A 422 9.19 -25.44 -21.90
N MET A 423 8.60 -24.25 -21.84
CA MET A 423 7.35 -23.99 -21.14
C MET A 423 6.15 -24.15 -22.08
N ASN A 424 5.04 -24.61 -21.55
CA ASN A 424 3.74 -24.68 -22.22
C ASN A 424 2.65 -23.97 -21.40
N ASP A 425 1.39 -24.12 -21.78
CA ASP A 425 0.27 -23.46 -21.12
C ASP A 425 0.18 -23.77 -19.62
N ARG A 426 -0.05 -22.76 -18.81
CA ARG A 426 -0.27 -22.89 -17.35
C ARG A 426 0.85 -23.59 -16.64
N THR A 427 2.10 -23.29 -17.03
CA THR A 427 3.28 -23.90 -16.43
C THR A 427 3.99 -22.96 -15.47
N LEU A 428 4.62 -23.53 -14.46
CA LEU A 428 5.45 -22.83 -13.49
C LEU A 428 6.80 -23.52 -13.35
N LEU A 429 7.88 -22.73 -13.43
CA LEU A 429 9.24 -23.19 -13.16
C LEU A 429 9.85 -22.36 -12.03
N SER A 430 10.33 -23.03 -10.99
CA SER A 430 10.80 -22.31 -9.82
C SER A 430 11.86 -23.02 -8.98
N GLY A 431 12.94 -22.27 -8.69
CA GLY A 431 13.92 -22.70 -7.68
C GLY A 431 15.09 -23.50 -8.25
N PHE A 432 15.41 -23.34 -9.51
CA PHE A 432 16.51 -24.03 -10.18
C PHE A 432 17.68 -23.11 -10.48
N ARG A 433 18.87 -23.70 -10.52
CA ARG A 433 20.04 -23.11 -11.11
C ARG A 433 20.20 -23.69 -12.52
N ILE A 434 19.95 -22.87 -13.54
CA ILE A 434 19.95 -23.31 -14.94
C ILE A 434 21.23 -22.76 -15.57
N VAL A 435 22.02 -23.64 -16.14
CA VAL A 435 23.27 -23.32 -16.83
C VAL A 435 23.19 -23.87 -18.25
N THR A 436 23.14 -23.01 -19.24
CA THR A 436 23.07 -23.39 -20.66
C THR A 436 24.38 -22.96 -21.32
N ILE A 437 24.96 -23.88 -22.04
CA ILE A 437 26.27 -23.71 -22.71
C ILE A 437 26.18 -23.93 -24.22
N ASP A 438 25.00 -24.17 -24.74
CA ASP A 438 24.72 -24.30 -26.17
C ASP A 438 24.00 -23.05 -26.68
N GLU A 439 23.81 -22.95 -27.97
CA GLU A 439 23.15 -21.82 -28.64
C GLU A 439 21.62 -21.79 -28.42
N SER A 440 21.11 -22.36 -27.33
CA SER A 440 19.67 -22.41 -26.99
C SER A 440 19.34 -21.46 -25.85
N PRO A 441 18.15 -20.84 -25.83
CA PRO A 441 17.66 -20.12 -24.66
C PRO A 441 17.52 -21.06 -23.45
N SER A 442 17.87 -20.59 -22.26
CA SER A 442 17.77 -21.41 -21.05
C SER A 442 16.33 -21.77 -20.71
N ILE A 443 15.41 -20.82 -20.90
CA ILE A 443 13.96 -21.05 -20.78
C ILE A 443 13.28 -20.49 -22.02
N ARG A 444 12.46 -21.31 -22.66
CA ARG A 444 11.75 -20.91 -23.88
C ARG A 444 10.27 -21.30 -23.85
N ALA A 445 9.45 -20.54 -24.61
CA ALA A 445 8.08 -20.90 -24.95
C ALA A 445 7.69 -20.33 -26.31
N ASP A 446 6.80 -21.03 -27.03
CA ASP A 446 6.17 -20.52 -28.24
C ASP A 446 4.66 -20.83 -28.19
N GLY A 447 3.84 -19.78 -28.22
CA GLY A 447 2.38 -19.88 -28.21
C GLY A 447 1.75 -20.21 -26.84
N ALA A 448 2.51 -20.27 -25.78
CA ALA A 448 2.03 -20.69 -24.48
C ALA A 448 1.36 -19.55 -23.66
N GLN A 449 0.43 -19.92 -22.79
CA GLN A 449 -0.33 -18.99 -21.95
C GLN A 449 -0.14 -19.27 -20.47
N GLN A 450 -0.21 -18.21 -19.64
CA GLN A 450 -0.11 -18.28 -18.18
C GLN A 450 1.20 -18.94 -17.70
N ILE A 451 2.31 -18.38 -18.15
CA ILE A 451 3.66 -18.83 -17.81
C ILE A 451 4.13 -18.13 -16.55
N THR A 452 4.68 -18.89 -15.62
CA THR A 452 5.32 -18.34 -14.40
C THR A 452 6.74 -18.86 -14.26
N ILE A 453 7.71 -17.95 -14.18
CA ILE A 453 9.14 -18.22 -14.00
C ILE A 453 9.60 -17.46 -12.76
N THR A 454 10.00 -18.16 -11.71
CA THR A 454 10.28 -17.50 -10.45
C THR A 454 11.37 -18.17 -9.60
N HIS A 455 12.16 -17.37 -8.89
CA HIS A 455 13.22 -17.85 -7.98
C HIS A 455 14.26 -18.76 -8.65
N ASN A 456 14.55 -18.54 -9.92
CA ASN A 456 15.60 -19.27 -10.61
C ASN A 456 16.87 -18.43 -10.70
N THR A 457 18.02 -19.10 -10.75
CA THR A 457 19.29 -18.50 -11.15
C THR A 457 19.63 -19.04 -12.53
N ILE A 458 19.73 -18.17 -13.51
CA ILE A 458 19.90 -18.53 -14.92
C ILE A 458 21.24 -17.97 -15.39
N THR A 459 22.04 -18.83 -15.99
CA THR A 459 23.31 -18.45 -16.65
C THR A 459 23.32 -19.05 -18.06
N ASN A 460 23.50 -18.18 -19.05
CA ASN A 460 23.61 -18.58 -20.44
C ASN A 460 24.72 -17.76 -21.07
N ASP A 461 25.71 -18.42 -21.62
CA ASP A 461 26.88 -17.79 -22.22
C ASP A 461 26.88 -17.81 -23.76
N ALA A 462 25.74 -18.14 -24.38
CA ALA A 462 25.61 -18.28 -25.83
C ALA A 462 24.29 -17.79 -26.43
N ASN A 463 23.28 -17.42 -25.61
CA ASN A 463 21.96 -17.04 -26.08
C ASN A 463 21.14 -16.38 -24.98
N ASN A 464 19.85 -16.11 -25.23
CA ASN A 464 18.91 -15.54 -24.27
C ASN A 464 18.81 -16.34 -22.96
N GLY A 465 18.66 -15.66 -21.85
CA GLY A 465 18.27 -16.31 -20.60
C GLY A 465 16.85 -16.86 -20.64
N ILE A 466 15.90 -16.01 -21.01
CA ILE A 466 14.47 -16.36 -21.17
C ILE A 466 13.98 -15.85 -22.52
N PHE A 467 13.48 -16.74 -23.37
CA PHE A 467 12.93 -16.41 -24.69
C PHE A 467 11.46 -16.88 -24.80
N LEU A 468 10.52 -15.92 -24.87
CA LEU A 468 9.09 -16.22 -24.94
C LEU A 468 8.49 -15.60 -26.22
N LYS A 469 7.95 -16.43 -27.09
CA LYS A 469 7.39 -16.01 -28.37
C LYS A 469 5.90 -16.32 -28.44
N ASN A 470 5.10 -15.40 -29.01
CA ASN A 470 3.63 -15.58 -29.16
C ASN A 470 2.94 -15.97 -27.84
N ALA A 471 3.52 -15.60 -26.70
CA ALA A 471 3.05 -16.00 -25.39
C ALA A 471 2.04 -15.01 -24.80
N ARG A 472 1.25 -15.47 -23.84
CA ARG A 472 0.22 -14.65 -23.21
C ARG A 472 0.20 -14.88 -21.70
N ASP A 473 -0.03 -13.80 -20.92
CA ASP A 473 -0.10 -13.82 -19.46
C ASP A 473 1.18 -14.39 -18.82
N ILE A 474 2.22 -13.57 -18.85
CA ILE A 474 3.61 -13.92 -18.51
C ILE A 474 3.96 -13.30 -17.15
N PHE A 475 4.53 -14.11 -16.26
CA PHE A 475 4.96 -13.68 -14.92
C PHE A 475 6.41 -14.14 -14.66
N ILE A 476 7.35 -13.18 -14.62
CA ILE A 476 8.79 -13.42 -14.38
C ILE A 476 9.19 -12.66 -13.14
N ARG A 477 9.44 -13.39 -12.04
CA ARG A 477 9.58 -12.76 -10.72
C ARG A 477 10.71 -13.36 -9.90
N ASN A 478 11.44 -12.52 -9.17
CA ASN A 478 12.46 -12.99 -8.20
C ASN A 478 13.51 -13.93 -8.84
N ASN A 479 13.88 -13.73 -10.09
CA ASN A 479 14.95 -14.49 -10.73
C ASN A 479 16.26 -13.70 -10.72
N THR A 480 17.36 -14.43 -10.77
CA THR A 480 18.69 -13.87 -11.01
C THR A 480 19.17 -14.38 -12.37
N LEU A 481 19.36 -13.49 -13.31
CA LEU A 481 19.85 -13.82 -14.65
C LEU A 481 21.25 -13.26 -14.86
N GLN A 482 22.11 -14.10 -15.42
CA GLN A 482 23.45 -13.74 -15.84
C GLN A 482 23.63 -14.28 -17.25
N ALA A 483 23.24 -13.48 -18.25
CA ALA A 483 23.36 -13.84 -19.65
C ALA A 483 24.47 -13.01 -20.28
N ILE A 484 25.19 -13.59 -21.21
CA ILE A 484 26.44 -13.01 -21.68
C ILE A 484 26.36 -12.58 -23.13
N ASP A 485 25.59 -13.24 -23.99
CA ASP A 485 25.71 -13.02 -25.44
C ASP A 485 24.43 -12.51 -26.15
N ASP A 486 23.27 -12.38 -25.48
CA ASP A 486 22.01 -11.91 -26.08
C ASP A 486 21.08 -11.28 -25.02
N ASP A 487 19.82 -11.05 -25.33
CA ASP A 487 18.85 -10.51 -24.40
C ASP A 487 18.69 -11.42 -23.16
N MET A 488 18.69 -10.84 -21.96
CA MET A 488 18.46 -11.64 -20.76
C MET A 488 17.04 -12.15 -20.68
N ILE A 489 16.07 -11.27 -21.01
CA ILE A 489 14.65 -11.62 -21.14
C ILE A 489 14.15 -11.05 -22.45
N GLU A 490 13.84 -11.92 -23.41
CA GLU A 490 13.23 -11.54 -24.68
C GLU A 490 11.81 -12.08 -24.80
N ILE A 491 10.85 -11.19 -25.05
CA ILE A 491 9.43 -11.49 -25.23
C ILE A 491 8.99 -10.94 -26.59
N VAL A 492 8.65 -11.83 -27.52
CA VAL A 492 8.39 -11.50 -28.93
C VAL A 492 6.95 -11.77 -29.32
N THR A 493 6.30 -10.82 -29.98
CA THR A 493 4.93 -10.96 -30.52
C THR A 493 3.90 -11.45 -29.50
N SER A 494 4.05 -11.08 -28.26
CA SER A 494 3.25 -11.55 -27.13
C SER A 494 2.11 -10.58 -26.80
N SER A 495 1.21 -10.95 -25.86
CA SER A 495 0.01 -10.18 -25.52
C SER A 495 -0.46 -10.46 -24.08
N GLY A 496 -1.57 -9.83 -23.67
CA GLY A 496 -2.17 -10.03 -22.36
C GLY A 496 -1.36 -9.36 -21.25
N GLN A 497 -1.32 -9.98 -20.09
CA GLN A 497 -0.59 -9.46 -18.93
C GLN A 497 0.87 -9.93 -18.97
N ILE A 498 1.81 -8.99 -18.95
CA ILE A 498 3.26 -9.26 -18.87
C ILE A 498 3.79 -8.58 -17.61
N VAL A 499 4.26 -9.35 -16.65
CA VAL A 499 4.77 -8.86 -15.36
C VAL A 499 6.20 -9.34 -15.15
N ILE A 500 7.13 -8.39 -15.04
CA ILE A 500 8.55 -8.66 -14.78
C ILE A 500 8.92 -7.85 -13.54
N GLU A 501 9.05 -8.52 -12.40
CA GLU A 501 9.25 -7.82 -11.14
C GLU A 501 10.25 -8.52 -10.20
N ASP A 502 10.95 -7.70 -9.41
CA ASP A 502 11.87 -8.18 -8.38
C ASP A 502 12.98 -9.10 -8.92
N ASN A 503 13.40 -8.94 -10.20
CA ASN A 503 14.49 -9.70 -10.79
C ASN A 503 15.82 -8.96 -10.66
N THR A 504 16.90 -9.72 -10.61
CA THR A 504 18.28 -9.22 -10.71
C THR A 504 18.86 -9.69 -12.04
N LEU A 505 19.11 -8.75 -12.92
CA LEU A 505 19.64 -8.97 -14.27
C LEU A 505 21.04 -8.39 -14.35
N ARG A 506 22.04 -9.22 -14.63
CA ARG A 506 23.43 -8.80 -14.63
C ARG A 506 24.12 -9.32 -15.87
N SER A 507 24.54 -8.43 -16.74
CA SER A 507 25.43 -8.72 -17.85
C SER A 507 26.86 -8.73 -17.36
N LEU A 508 27.58 -9.82 -17.58
CA LEU A 508 28.98 -10.00 -17.15
C LEU A 508 29.92 -10.04 -18.36
N ALA A 509 31.12 -9.45 -18.23
CA ALA A 509 32.14 -9.56 -19.24
C ALA A 509 32.56 -11.03 -19.44
N SER A 510 32.59 -11.48 -20.68
CA SER A 510 33.14 -12.79 -21.01
C SER A 510 34.64 -12.72 -21.21
N ASP A 511 35.37 -13.75 -20.77
CA ASP A 511 36.83 -13.90 -21.04
C ASP A 511 37.12 -14.17 -22.52
N ALA A 512 36.10 -14.33 -23.38
CA ALA A 512 36.26 -14.86 -24.75
C ALA A 512 36.29 -13.82 -25.88
N GLY A 513 36.11 -12.51 -25.60
CA GLY A 513 36.20 -11.45 -26.63
C GLY A 513 35.07 -10.40 -26.52
N PRO A 514 35.01 -9.44 -27.46
CA PRO A 514 33.94 -8.45 -27.48
C PRO A 514 32.61 -9.16 -27.76
N ALA A 515 31.85 -9.39 -26.75
CA ALA A 515 30.50 -9.92 -26.86
C ALA A 515 29.56 -8.84 -27.43
N VAL A 516 28.63 -9.20 -28.27
CA VAL A 516 27.52 -8.34 -28.71
C VAL A 516 26.38 -8.64 -27.75
N PHE A 517 26.03 -7.68 -26.91
CA PHE A 517 24.98 -7.87 -25.91
C PHE A 517 23.69 -7.22 -26.42
N GLY A 518 22.61 -7.91 -26.20
CA GLY A 518 21.29 -7.39 -26.42
C GLY A 518 20.77 -6.54 -25.26
N ASP A 519 19.48 -6.39 -25.24
CA ASP A 519 18.75 -5.69 -24.16
C ASP A 519 18.73 -6.56 -22.89
N ALA A 520 18.69 -5.94 -21.70
CA ALA A 520 18.42 -6.74 -20.52
C ALA A 520 16.97 -7.24 -20.47
N ILE A 521 16.02 -6.39 -20.88
CA ILE A 521 14.61 -6.76 -21.08
C ILE A 521 14.18 -6.22 -22.44
N SER A 522 13.84 -7.11 -23.38
CA SER A 522 13.33 -6.82 -24.70
C SER A 522 11.91 -7.35 -24.84
N ILE A 523 10.95 -6.46 -25.14
CA ILE A 523 9.53 -6.84 -25.26
C ILE A 523 8.96 -6.30 -26.57
N SER A 524 8.39 -7.17 -27.39
CA SER A 524 7.54 -6.76 -28.49
C SER A 524 6.13 -7.35 -28.37
N VAL A 525 5.11 -6.49 -28.50
CA VAL A 525 3.70 -6.90 -28.39
C VAL A 525 2.96 -6.56 -29.68
N ASN A 526 2.07 -7.46 -30.10
CA ASN A 526 1.32 -7.35 -31.36
C ASN A 526 -0.20 -7.39 -31.18
N ASP A 527 -0.68 -7.33 -29.96
CA ASP A 527 -2.10 -7.33 -29.58
C ASP A 527 -2.24 -6.60 -28.24
N ASP A 528 -3.46 -6.45 -27.74
CA ASP A 528 -3.72 -5.81 -26.45
C ASP A 528 -2.83 -6.37 -25.34
N ALA A 529 -2.13 -5.47 -24.63
CA ALA A 529 -1.22 -5.87 -23.58
C ALA A 529 -1.19 -4.88 -22.40
N GLN A 530 -1.00 -5.46 -21.23
CA GLN A 530 -0.61 -4.73 -20.02
C GLN A 530 0.79 -5.20 -19.61
N ILE A 531 1.74 -4.28 -19.64
CA ILE A 531 3.15 -4.52 -19.33
C ILE A 531 3.49 -3.82 -18.03
N ASP A 532 3.87 -4.59 -17.02
CA ASP A 532 4.31 -4.09 -15.71
C ASP A 532 5.76 -4.55 -15.46
N ILE A 533 6.70 -3.62 -15.37
CA ILE A 533 8.13 -3.88 -15.13
C ILE A 533 8.52 -3.11 -13.87
N ASP A 534 8.59 -3.82 -12.75
CA ASP A 534 8.67 -3.19 -11.45
C ASP A 534 9.85 -3.73 -10.60
N ARG A 535 10.57 -2.85 -9.94
CA ARG A 535 11.59 -3.18 -8.91
C ARG A 535 12.67 -4.17 -9.36
N ASN A 536 13.03 -4.14 -10.63
CA ASN A 536 14.15 -4.93 -11.11
C ASN A 536 15.46 -4.18 -10.89
N THR A 537 16.52 -4.93 -10.59
CA THR A 537 17.89 -4.42 -10.57
C THR A 537 18.59 -4.91 -11.81
N ILE A 538 18.94 -4.00 -12.68
CA ILE A 538 19.50 -4.27 -14.00
C ILE A 538 20.88 -3.63 -14.07
N THR A 539 21.92 -4.43 -14.27
CA THR A 539 23.31 -3.96 -14.30
C THR A 539 24.02 -4.54 -15.52
N SER A 540 24.62 -3.69 -16.33
CA SER A 540 25.56 -4.09 -17.35
C SER A 540 26.98 -3.80 -16.88
N GLU A 541 27.85 -4.80 -16.94
CA GLU A 541 29.30 -4.66 -16.68
C GLU A 541 30.09 -4.77 -17.97
N VAL A 542 29.42 -4.66 -19.10
CA VAL A 542 29.99 -4.97 -20.42
C VAL A 542 29.71 -3.85 -21.39
N GLN A 543 30.74 -3.51 -22.16
CA GLN A 543 30.60 -2.58 -23.28
C GLN A 543 29.83 -3.23 -24.40
N GLY A 544 28.75 -2.60 -24.88
CA GLY A 544 27.99 -3.05 -26.04
C GLY A 544 26.55 -3.48 -25.77
N SER A 545 26.06 -3.40 -24.54
CA SER A 545 24.64 -3.60 -24.24
C SER A 545 23.78 -2.50 -24.84
N ASP A 546 22.60 -2.84 -25.43
CA ASP A 546 21.72 -1.89 -26.09
C ASP A 546 20.88 -1.08 -25.07
N TYR A 547 19.85 -1.67 -24.47
CA TYR A 547 19.00 -0.99 -23.49
C TYR A 547 18.82 -1.82 -22.21
N GLY A 548 18.64 -1.14 -21.10
CA GLY A 548 18.19 -1.79 -19.87
C GLY A 548 16.78 -2.37 -20.05
N ILE A 549 15.86 -1.58 -20.62
CA ILE A 549 14.50 -2.00 -20.96
C ILE A 549 14.15 -1.44 -22.33
N ASN A 550 13.77 -2.31 -23.27
CA ASN A 550 13.35 -1.96 -24.62
C ASN A 550 11.95 -2.54 -24.92
N ILE A 551 10.98 -1.68 -25.20
CA ILE A 551 9.61 -2.09 -25.47
C ILE A 551 9.15 -1.58 -26.82
N THR A 552 8.63 -2.45 -27.66
CA THR A 552 8.01 -2.12 -28.94
C THR A 552 6.55 -2.57 -28.96
N ALA A 553 5.65 -1.62 -28.99
CA ALA A 553 4.20 -1.83 -29.05
C ALA A 553 3.72 -1.74 -30.50
N ASN A 554 3.54 -2.86 -31.19
CA ASN A 554 3.25 -2.89 -32.62
C ASN A 554 1.77 -2.80 -32.97
N ALA A 555 0.89 -3.33 -32.14
CA ALA A 555 -0.57 -3.32 -32.37
C ALA A 555 -1.32 -3.46 -31.04
N GLY A 556 -2.61 -3.12 -31.02
CA GLY A 556 -3.50 -3.24 -29.87
C GLY A 556 -3.54 -1.98 -28.99
N ASP A 557 -4.35 -2.02 -27.95
CA ASP A 557 -4.37 -1.04 -26.86
C ASP A 557 -3.36 -1.47 -25.78
N ILE A 558 -2.37 -0.61 -25.57
CA ILE A 558 -1.21 -0.98 -24.74
C ILE A 558 -1.15 -0.12 -23.50
N THR A 559 -1.06 -0.77 -22.34
CA THR A 559 -0.77 -0.10 -21.08
C THR A 559 0.60 -0.57 -20.57
N THR A 560 1.53 0.34 -20.43
CA THR A 560 2.90 0.06 -19.98
C THR A 560 3.19 0.82 -18.69
N ARG A 561 3.71 0.11 -17.69
CA ARG A 561 4.19 0.69 -16.43
C ARG A 561 5.59 0.19 -16.13
N ILE A 562 6.53 1.10 -15.99
CA ILE A 562 7.94 0.82 -15.69
C ILE A 562 8.28 1.58 -14.42
N ARG A 563 8.37 0.88 -13.29
CA ARG A 563 8.41 1.52 -11.99
C ARG A 563 9.51 1.00 -11.08
N ASP A 564 10.13 1.92 -10.35
CA ASP A 564 11.04 1.61 -9.25
C ASP A 564 12.21 0.67 -9.66
N ASN A 565 12.61 0.67 -10.93
CA ASN A 565 13.75 -0.12 -11.40
C ASN A 565 15.05 0.64 -11.19
N ILE A 566 16.12 -0.10 -10.95
CA ILE A 566 17.51 0.40 -10.90
C ILE A 566 18.22 -0.12 -12.14
N ILE A 567 18.67 0.78 -13.01
CA ILE A 567 19.31 0.45 -14.28
C ILE A 567 20.68 1.12 -14.30
N THR A 568 21.75 0.33 -14.41
CA THR A 568 23.12 0.83 -14.34
C THR A 568 24.02 0.20 -15.41
N GLY A 569 24.98 0.96 -15.90
CA GLY A 569 26.09 0.46 -16.73
C GLY A 569 25.80 0.28 -18.21
N PHE A 570 24.75 0.88 -18.78
CA PHE A 570 24.46 0.85 -20.23
C PHE A 570 25.09 2.05 -20.92
N ASP A 571 26.37 1.93 -21.34
CA ASP A 571 27.21 3.06 -21.71
C ASP A 571 27.75 3.09 -23.14
N PHE A 572 27.23 2.26 -24.06
CA PHE A 572 27.80 2.21 -25.42
C PHE A 572 26.98 2.94 -26.48
N SER A 573 27.55 3.13 -27.68
CA SER A 573 26.93 3.94 -28.74
C SER A 573 25.56 3.44 -29.14
N LEU A 574 24.53 4.27 -28.91
CA LEU A 574 23.09 4.04 -29.07
C LEU A 574 22.44 3.24 -27.94
N ALA A 575 23.15 3.01 -26.83
CA ALA A 575 22.59 2.37 -25.63
C ALA A 575 21.75 3.31 -24.76
N GLY A 576 20.98 2.74 -23.85
CA GLY A 576 20.14 3.55 -22.97
C GLY A 576 19.54 2.81 -21.79
N GLY A 577 18.91 3.57 -20.92
CA GLY A 577 18.20 3.02 -19.78
C GLY A 577 16.88 2.38 -20.19
N ILE A 578 15.93 3.19 -20.64
CA ILE A 578 14.58 2.75 -20.99
C ILE A 578 14.20 3.28 -22.37
N LYS A 579 13.75 2.39 -23.27
CA LYS A 579 13.17 2.73 -24.55
C LYS A 579 11.76 2.17 -24.69
N TYR A 580 10.83 3.02 -25.07
CA TYR A 580 9.48 2.65 -25.46
C TYR A 580 9.18 3.16 -26.87
N GLN A 581 8.73 2.28 -27.76
CA GLN A 581 8.31 2.62 -29.10
C GLN A 581 6.88 2.18 -29.37
N GLY A 582 5.97 3.15 -29.52
CA GLY A 582 4.56 2.93 -29.86
C GLY A 582 4.33 2.99 -31.37
N ASN A 583 4.20 1.84 -32.02
CA ASN A 583 3.84 1.69 -33.45
C ASN A 583 2.36 1.39 -33.66
N SER A 584 1.63 1.09 -32.59
CA SER A 584 0.21 0.71 -32.62
C SER A 584 -0.68 1.86 -33.09
N THR A 585 -1.70 1.55 -33.89
CA THR A 585 -2.78 2.48 -34.25
C THR A 585 -3.85 2.59 -33.14
N GLY A 586 -3.79 1.77 -32.10
CA GLY A 586 -4.62 1.82 -30.89
C GLY A 586 -4.21 2.93 -29.92
N THR A 587 -4.64 2.80 -28.68
CA THR A 587 -4.30 3.73 -27.60
C THR A 587 -3.10 3.22 -26.81
N ALA A 588 -2.13 4.09 -26.54
CA ALA A 588 -1.01 3.79 -25.69
C ALA A 588 -1.08 4.60 -24.38
N HIS A 589 -0.96 3.89 -23.25
CA HIS A 589 -0.79 4.52 -21.95
C HIS A 589 0.55 4.06 -21.35
N THR A 590 1.50 4.98 -21.25
CA THR A 590 2.86 4.66 -20.76
C THR A 590 3.16 5.45 -19.49
N THR A 591 3.51 4.76 -18.42
CA THR A 591 3.96 5.35 -17.16
C THR A 591 5.38 4.88 -16.85
N ILE A 592 6.32 5.80 -16.72
CA ILE A 592 7.70 5.54 -16.34
C ILE A 592 7.98 6.34 -15.07
N SER A 593 8.07 5.66 -13.92
CA SER A 593 8.12 6.39 -12.66
C SER A 593 9.03 5.75 -11.60
N GLY A 594 9.66 6.60 -10.79
CA GLY A 594 10.48 6.14 -9.65
C GLY A 594 11.74 5.38 -10.05
N ASN A 595 12.11 5.34 -11.33
CA ASN A 595 13.28 4.60 -11.78
C ASN A 595 14.56 5.38 -11.50
N THR A 596 15.62 4.66 -11.14
CA THR A 596 16.99 5.19 -11.06
C THR A 596 17.79 4.66 -12.22
N ILE A 597 18.20 5.54 -13.10
CA ILE A 597 19.00 5.24 -14.29
C ILE A 597 20.34 5.93 -14.12
N PHE A 598 21.39 5.11 -14.06
CA PHE A 598 22.71 5.60 -13.76
C PHE A 598 23.75 4.98 -14.69
N ASN A 599 24.49 5.82 -15.39
CA ASN A 599 25.63 5.40 -16.18
C ASN A 599 26.91 5.71 -15.42
N ASP A 600 27.65 4.68 -14.98
CA ASP A 600 28.81 4.79 -14.07
C ASP A 600 30.10 4.22 -14.68
N ASP A 601 30.19 3.95 -15.94
CA ASP A 601 31.42 3.36 -16.46
C ASP A 601 32.36 4.40 -17.07
N GLY A 602 33.44 4.63 -16.39
CA GLY A 602 34.70 5.28 -16.70
C GLY A 602 34.85 5.97 -18.08
N PRO A 603 35.95 6.66 -18.35
CA PRO A 603 36.04 7.53 -19.52
C PRO A 603 35.86 6.74 -20.79
N LEU A 604 34.68 6.92 -21.43
CA LEU A 604 34.39 6.39 -22.75
C LEU A 604 35.51 6.78 -23.72
N THR A 605 36.17 5.80 -24.27
CA THR A 605 37.16 6.03 -25.37
C THR A 605 36.44 6.18 -26.72
N GLY A 606 35.09 6.31 -26.74
CA GLY A 606 34.25 6.40 -27.93
C GLY A 606 33.12 7.44 -27.83
N SER A 607 32.68 7.96 -28.96
CA SER A 607 31.59 8.91 -29.08
C SER A 607 30.21 8.20 -28.90
N GLY A 608 29.93 7.69 -27.73
CA GLY A 608 28.67 7.01 -27.42
C GLY A 608 27.51 8.00 -27.21
N VAL A 609 26.29 7.60 -27.60
CA VAL A 609 25.04 8.31 -27.29
C VAL A 609 24.28 7.51 -26.26
N PHE A 610 24.25 7.98 -25.04
CA PHE A 610 23.40 7.40 -23.98
C PHE A 610 22.05 8.11 -23.92
N ASN A 611 20.92 7.36 -23.97
CA ASN A 611 19.59 7.88 -23.76
C ASN A 611 19.05 7.34 -22.44
N GLY A 612 18.80 8.20 -21.46
CA GLY A 612 18.22 7.78 -20.17
C GLY A 612 16.84 7.15 -20.35
N ILE A 613 15.89 7.94 -20.84
CA ILE A 613 14.53 7.50 -21.18
C ILE A 613 14.21 7.97 -22.61
N GLN A 614 13.90 7.05 -23.51
CA GLN A 614 13.40 7.36 -24.85
C GLN A 614 11.97 6.88 -25.01
N VAL A 615 11.07 7.77 -25.41
CA VAL A 615 9.69 7.43 -25.74
C VAL A 615 9.38 7.92 -27.13
N SER A 616 9.01 7.01 -28.01
CA SER A 616 8.67 7.30 -29.41
C SER A 616 7.22 6.87 -29.68
N HIS A 617 6.37 7.78 -30.14
CA HIS A 617 5.02 7.49 -30.63
C HIS A 617 4.95 7.73 -32.13
N LEU A 618 4.89 6.64 -32.90
CA LEU A 618 4.91 6.67 -34.37
C LEU A 618 3.51 6.54 -34.96
N ASN A 619 2.53 6.00 -34.23
CA ASN A 619 1.14 5.85 -34.63
C ASN A 619 0.21 5.94 -33.40
N GLY A 620 -1.12 6.07 -33.68
CA GLY A 620 -2.17 6.05 -32.66
C GLY A 620 -2.19 7.26 -31.74
N SER A 621 -3.01 7.18 -30.72
CA SER A 621 -3.10 8.18 -29.64
C SER A 621 -2.37 7.69 -28.41
N ALA A 622 -1.72 8.61 -27.69
CA ALA A 622 -0.92 8.21 -26.55
C ALA A 622 -1.05 9.14 -25.34
N THR A 623 -0.98 8.56 -24.16
CA THR A 623 -0.74 9.29 -22.91
C THR A 623 0.55 8.75 -22.29
N THR A 624 1.47 9.66 -21.96
CA THR A 624 2.77 9.31 -21.40
C THR A 624 3.00 10.10 -20.11
N ASP A 625 3.33 9.39 -19.04
CA ASP A 625 3.69 9.95 -17.75
C ASP A 625 5.13 9.55 -17.41
N ILE A 626 6.05 10.52 -17.29
CA ILE A 626 7.46 10.33 -16.87
C ILE A 626 7.63 11.08 -15.55
N ILE A 627 7.59 10.36 -14.43
CA ILE A 627 7.40 10.96 -13.12
C ILE A 627 8.42 10.45 -12.10
N ASP A 628 9.06 11.35 -11.35
CA ASP A 628 9.89 11.00 -10.19
C ASP A 628 11.05 10.04 -10.54
N ASN A 629 11.61 10.15 -11.74
CA ASN A 629 12.78 9.37 -12.12
C ASN A 629 14.07 10.14 -11.81
N LYS A 630 15.10 9.39 -11.44
CA LYS A 630 16.46 9.89 -11.30
C LYS A 630 17.29 9.41 -12.47
N ILE A 631 17.79 10.32 -13.29
CA ILE A 631 18.58 10.02 -14.51
C ILE A 631 19.90 10.74 -14.40
N VAL A 632 20.99 10.00 -14.24
CA VAL A 632 22.33 10.55 -13.97
C VAL A 632 23.35 9.87 -14.86
N THR A 633 24.36 10.64 -15.32
CA THR A 633 25.53 10.10 -16.01
C THR A 633 26.80 10.68 -15.39
N ASN A 634 27.82 9.86 -15.24
CA ASN A 634 29.17 10.27 -14.85
C ASN A 634 30.09 10.46 -16.05
N ASP A 635 29.55 10.41 -17.26
CA ASP A 635 30.38 10.43 -18.45
C ASP A 635 30.10 11.66 -19.31
N HIS A 636 31.15 12.15 -20.02
CA HIS A 636 31.01 13.19 -21.04
C HIS A 636 30.22 12.69 -22.25
N ALA A 637 28.93 12.40 -22.06
CA ALA A 637 28.03 12.02 -23.14
C ALA A 637 27.75 13.21 -24.07
N THR A 638 28.73 13.57 -24.87
CA THR A 638 28.67 14.73 -25.78
C THR A 638 27.49 14.72 -26.74
N LEU A 639 26.73 13.62 -26.81
CA LEU A 639 25.53 13.44 -27.63
C LEU A 639 24.37 12.79 -26.83
N GLY A 640 24.53 12.53 -25.52
CA GLY A 640 23.52 11.86 -24.68
C GLY A 640 22.27 12.71 -24.41
N ARG A 641 21.14 12.04 -24.23
CA ARG A 641 19.86 12.65 -23.90
C ARG A 641 19.31 12.00 -22.62
N ALA A 642 19.02 12.81 -21.61
CA ALA A 642 18.43 12.21 -20.40
C ALA A 642 16.99 11.75 -20.66
N ILE A 643 16.14 12.59 -21.25
CA ILE A 643 14.79 12.23 -21.70
C ILE A 643 14.63 12.66 -23.16
N TRP A 644 14.27 11.67 -24.00
CA TRP A 644 13.99 11.92 -25.42
C TRP A 644 12.57 11.47 -25.78
N LEU A 645 11.77 12.45 -26.21
CA LEU A 645 10.39 12.26 -26.66
C LEU A 645 10.33 12.45 -28.19
N GLU A 646 9.85 11.45 -28.91
CA GLU A 646 9.59 11.51 -30.35
C GLU A 646 8.09 11.38 -30.62
N LEU A 647 7.49 12.38 -31.24
CA LEU A 647 6.08 12.40 -31.62
C LEU A 647 5.99 12.47 -33.14
N GLN A 648 5.78 11.31 -33.77
CA GLN A 648 5.65 11.14 -35.20
C GLN A 648 4.27 10.58 -35.60
N THR A 649 3.26 10.76 -34.76
CA THR A 649 1.90 10.26 -34.97
C THR A 649 0.93 11.35 -35.37
N ALA A 650 -0.06 11.01 -36.18
CA ALA A 650 -1.20 11.85 -36.47
C ALA A 650 -2.25 11.82 -35.35
N GLY A 651 -2.17 10.88 -34.43
CA GLY A 651 -3.04 10.76 -33.24
C GLY A 651 -2.75 11.83 -32.19
N ALA A 652 -3.71 12.07 -31.31
CA ALA A 652 -3.53 12.98 -30.18
C ALA A 652 -2.59 12.38 -29.13
N THR A 653 -1.65 13.17 -28.64
CA THR A 653 -0.79 12.74 -27.53
C THR A 653 -0.81 13.71 -26.37
N THR A 654 -0.73 13.15 -25.16
CA THR A 654 -0.54 13.94 -23.93
C THR A 654 0.67 13.37 -23.20
N THR A 655 1.68 14.22 -22.95
CA THR A 655 2.90 13.82 -22.23
C THR A 655 3.08 14.68 -20.98
N ASN A 656 3.19 14.05 -19.83
CA ASN A 656 3.48 14.67 -18.55
C ASN A 656 4.89 14.27 -18.11
N VAL A 657 5.77 15.24 -17.92
CA VAL A 657 7.13 15.03 -17.40
C VAL A 657 7.26 15.82 -16.12
N SER A 658 7.29 15.12 -14.98
CA SER A 658 7.23 15.85 -13.70
C SER A 658 8.08 15.22 -12.61
N GLN A 659 8.61 16.08 -11.74
CA GLN A 659 9.36 15.67 -10.53
C GLN A 659 10.62 14.87 -10.82
N ASN A 660 11.11 14.85 -12.06
CA ASN A 660 12.31 14.11 -12.42
C ASN A 660 13.57 14.89 -11.99
N LEU A 661 14.57 14.15 -11.54
CA LEU A 661 15.92 14.65 -11.29
C LEU A 661 16.82 14.22 -12.47
N ILE A 662 17.27 15.17 -13.23
CA ILE A 662 18.09 14.97 -14.44
C ILE A 662 19.47 15.56 -14.21
N SER A 663 20.50 14.73 -14.32
CA SER A 663 21.90 15.01 -13.97
C SER A 663 22.14 15.24 -12.47
N ASP A 664 23.36 15.07 -12.03
CA ASP A 664 23.73 15.35 -10.64
C ASP A 664 24.30 16.78 -10.53
N PRO A 665 23.76 17.65 -9.68
CA PRO A 665 24.26 19.01 -9.50
C PRO A 665 25.70 19.09 -8.99
N GLU A 666 26.21 17.99 -8.41
CA GLU A 666 27.58 17.94 -7.86
C GLU A 666 28.63 17.48 -8.87
N ASP A 667 28.21 17.01 -10.06
CA ASP A 667 29.12 16.43 -11.05
C ASP A 667 29.42 17.41 -12.19
N SER A 668 30.61 17.31 -12.76
CA SER A 668 31.05 18.15 -13.88
C SER A 668 30.65 17.59 -15.25
N GLU A 669 30.02 16.41 -15.28
CA GLU A 669 29.70 15.66 -16.49
C GLU A 669 28.23 15.77 -16.83
N VAL A 670 27.92 15.96 -18.13
CA VAL A 670 26.63 16.51 -18.54
C VAL A 670 26.07 15.78 -19.73
N PHE A 671 24.78 15.59 -19.79
CA PHE A 671 24.08 15.24 -21.04
C PHE A 671 24.19 16.38 -22.05
N ALA A 672 24.15 16.03 -23.34
CA ALA A 672 23.96 17.07 -24.37
C ALA A 672 22.59 17.73 -24.18
N TYR A 673 21.57 16.93 -23.90
CA TYR A 673 20.21 17.41 -23.68
C TYR A 673 19.61 16.80 -22.41
N GLY A 674 19.13 17.62 -21.50
CA GLY A 674 18.36 17.17 -20.34
C GLY A 674 16.97 16.63 -20.76
N PHE A 675 16.25 17.36 -21.56
CA PHE A 675 15.01 16.92 -22.23
C PHE A 675 15.04 17.37 -23.68
N ILE A 676 14.63 16.48 -24.59
CA ILE A 676 14.40 16.85 -25.98
C ILE A 676 13.06 16.28 -26.46
N ALA A 677 12.29 17.11 -27.20
CA ALA A 677 11.09 16.71 -27.91
C ALA A 677 11.22 16.93 -29.41
N ASP A 678 11.18 15.85 -30.19
CA ASP A 678 11.13 15.86 -31.63
C ASP A 678 9.69 15.62 -32.13
N ILE A 679 9.04 16.61 -32.69
CA ILE A 679 7.64 16.57 -33.10
C ILE A 679 7.56 16.79 -34.61
N SER A 680 7.16 15.76 -35.34
CA SER A 680 7.23 15.81 -36.81
C SER A 680 5.92 15.50 -37.58
N LEU A 681 4.87 15.07 -36.91
CA LEU A 681 3.56 14.82 -37.49
C LEU A 681 2.45 15.11 -36.48
N GLY A 682 1.23 15.35 -36.98
CA GLY A 682 0.04 15.55 -36.11
C GLY A 682 -0.16 16.99 -35.65
N THR A 683 -1.35 17.27 -35.17
CA THR A 683 -1.77 18.63 -34.80
C THR A 683 -2.36 18.72 -33.40
N SER A 684 -2.18 17.69 -32.57
CA SER A 684 -2.76 17.64 -31.23
C SER A 684 -1.79 16.95 -30.25
N HIS A 685 -0.69 17.63 -29.95
CA HIS A 685 0.31 17.17 -28.98
C HIS A 685 0.36 18.13 -27.81
N ASP A 686 0.06 17.62 -26.62
CA ASP A 686 0.16 18.39 -25.37
C ASP A 686 1.33 17.86 -24.54
N ILE A 687 2.26 18.74 -24.16
CA ILE A 687 3.45 18.39 -23.39
C ILE A 687 3.50 19.26 -22.13
N PHE A 688 3.56 18.64 -20.97
CA PHE A 688 3.61 19.30 -19.67
C PHE A 688 4.92 18.95 -18.97
N LEU A 689 5.80 19.93 -18.76
CA LEU A 689 7.03 19.79 -17.99
C LEU A 689 6.90 20.58 -16.70
N THR A 690 6.75 19.90 -15.58
CA THR A 690 6.46 20.56 -14.31
C THR A 690 7.29 20.01 -13.15
N ASN A 691 7.85 20.91 -12.34
CA ASN A 691 8.59 20.56 -11.12
C ASN A 691 9.80 19.60 -11.36
N ASN A 692 10.42 19.62 -12.54
CA ASN A 692 11.63 18.86 -12.78
C ASN A 692 12.85 19.67 -12.33
N THR A 693 13.89 18.95 -11.92
CA THR A 693 15.21 19.52 -11.64
C THR A 693 16.17 19.07 -12.74
N PHE A 694 16.69 20.04 -13.48
CA PHE A 694 17.72 19.84 -14.48
C PHE A 694 19.07 20.26 -13.88
N GLY A 695 19.98 19.29 -13.76
CA GLY A 695 21.34 19.53 -13.36
C GLY A 695 22.18 20.12 -14.50
N PRO A 696 23.51 20.08 -14.42
CA PRO A 696 24.35 20.60 -15.46
C PRO A 696 24.22 19.77 -16.76
N ASN A 697 23.53 20.32 -17.75
CA ASN A 697 23.45 19.78 -19.12
C ASN A 697 23.93 20.85 -20.11
N GLN A 698 24.35 20.45 -21.31
CA GLN A 698 24.73 21.44 -22.31
C GLN A 698 23.50 22.26 -22.74
N TYR A 699 22.38 21.57 -22.94
CA TYR A 699 21.07 22.16 -23.19
C TYR A 699 20.07 21.54 -22.21
N ASN A 700 19.42 22.31 -21.38
CA ASN A 700 18.50 21.75 -20.40
C ASN A 700 17.22 21.23 -21.04
N LEU A 701 16.61 22.01 -21.94
CA LEU A 701 15.41 21.63 -22.67
C LEU A 701 15.49 22.07 -24.12
N ARG A 702 15.20 21.12 -25.05
CA ARG A 702 15.05 21.40 -26.48
C ARG A 702 13.71 20.90 -26.99
N ALA A 703 13.10 21.63 -27.90
CA ALA A 703 11.94 21.18 -28.65
C ALA A 703 12.05 21.59 -30.11
N ASP A 704 11.88 20.62 -31.01
CA ASP A 704 11.89 20.80 -32.45
C ASP A 704 10.54 20.40 -33.03
N VAL A 705 9.83 21.35 -33.62
CA VAL A 705 8.54 21.13 -34.30
C VAL A 705 8.72 21.35 -35.80
N LYS A 706 8.45 20.33 -36.59
CA LYS A 706 8.72 20.34 -38.05
C LYS A 706 7.64 19.59 -38.83
N SER A 707 7.76 19.64 -40.17
CA SER A 707 6.91 18.91 -41.11
C SER A 707 5.41 19.20 -40.98
N GLY A 708 5.03 20.43 -40.59
CA GLY A 708 3.65 20.84 -40.38
C GLY A 708 2.97 20.35 -39.11
N ALA A 709 3.74 19.86 -38.16
CA ALA A 709 3.20 19.43 -36.87
C ALA A 709 2.76 20.62 -35.99
N ALA A 710 1.75 20.40 -35.12
CA ALA A 710 1.38 21.40 -34.13
C ALA A 710 1.33 20.81 -32.73
N ALA A 711 1.90 21.52 -31.76
CA ALA A 711 1.96 21.12 -30.38
C ALA A 711 1.69 22.29 -29.41
N ARG A 712 1.29 21.95 -28.19
CA ARG A 712 1.21 22.87 -27.06
C ARG A 712 2.15 22.38 -25.98
N MET A 713 2.92 23.28 -25.40
CA MET A 713 3.87 22.95 -24.34
C MET A 713 3.72 23.87 -23.15
N ARG A 714 3.58 23.28 -21.97
CA ARG A 714 3.61 24.01 -20.69
C ARG A 714 4.87 23.67 -19.92
N ILE A 715 5.69 24.67 -19.62
CA ILE A 715 6.95 24.56 -18.88
C ILE A 715 6.80 25.37 -17.61
N ASN A 716 6.56 24.73 -16.48
CA ASN A 716 6.19 25.42 -15.26
C ASN A 716 6.90 24.82 -14.03
N GLN A 717 7.40 25.72 -13.16
CA GLN A 717 8.02 25.37 -11.87
C GLN A 717 9.23 24.42 -11.98
N ASN A 718 9.93 24.39 -13.12
CA ASN A 718 11.15 23.61 -13.24
C ASN A 718 12.34 24.39 -12.67
N ASN A 719 13.30 23.66 -12.16
CA ASN A 719 14.56 24.19 -11.64
C ASN A 719 15.70 23.84 -12.59
N PHE A 720 16.22 24.82 -13.31
CA PHE A 720 17.41 24.69 -14.14
C PHE A 720 18.64 25.13 -13.31
N THR A 721 19.58 24.22 -13.11
CA THR A 721 20.76 24.48 -12.27
C THR A 721 21.71 25.49 -12.96
N ASN A 722 22.23 26.43 -12.19
CA ASN A 722 23.22 27.39 -12.72
C ASN A 722 24.60 26.71 -12.86
N SER A 723 24.90 26.22 -14.05
CA SER A 723 26.15 25.55 -14.38
C SER A 723 26.88 26.25 -15.51
N ALA A 724 28.20 26.39 -15.38
CA ALA A 724 29.06 26.95 -16.43
C ALA A 724 29.07 26.10 -17.73
N ASN A 725 28.62 24.84 -17.66
CA ASN A 725 28.54 23.94 -18.80
C ASN A 725 27.24 24.06 -19.59
N THR A 726 26.25 24.79 -19.06
CA THR A 726 24.96 24.99 -19.73
C THR A 726 25.02 26.17 -20.69
N ALA A 727 24.70 25.95 -21.95
CA ALA A 727 24.61 26.99 -22.96
C ALA A 727 23.23 27.67 -22.93
N GLU A 728 22.16 26.87 -23.02
CA GLU A 728 20.79 27.33 -22.98
C GLU A 728 19.92 26.50 -22.03
N ASP A 729 19.03 27.18 -21.29
CA ASP A 729 17.99 26.53 -20.50
C ASP A 729 16.83 26.08 -21.39
N LEU A 730 16.46 26.86 -22.39
CA LEU A 730 15.48 26.52 -23.41
C LEU A 730 16.03 26.79 -24.81
N LEU A 731 15.93 25.82 -25.70
CA LEU A 731 16.29 25.90 -27.10
C LEU A 731 15.14 25.39 -27.96
N ILE A 732 14.35 26.25 -28.54
CA ILE A 732 13.07 25.93 -29.15
C ILE A 732 13.08 26.29 -30.64
N TYR A 733 12.78 25.33 -31.49
CA TYR A 733 12.68 25.47 -32.92
C TYR A 733 11.30 25.13 -33.49
N SER A 734 10.82 25.92 -34.44
CA SER A 734 9.69 25.56 -35.29
C SER A 734 10.09 25.76 -36.74
N GLU A 735 10.12 24.68 -37.48
CA GLU A 735 10.60 24.64 -38.87
C GLU A 735 9.50 24.16 -39.79
N ASP A 736 9.55 24.61 -41.04
CA ASP A 736 8.62 24.29 -42.11
C ASP A 736 7.25 24.96 -42.03
N SER A 737 6.67 25.17 -43.19
CA SER A 737 5.34 25.77 -43.34
C SER A 737 4.26 24.89 -42.71
N GLY A 738 3.48 25.45 -41.81
CA GLY A 738 2.41 24.77 -41.07
C GLY A 738 2.84 24.22 -39.71
N SER A 739 4.14 24.23 -39.39
CA SER A 739 4.60 23.86 -38.03
C SER A 739 4.28 24.98 -37.01
N GLU A 740 3.65 24.60 -35.92
CA GLU A 740 3.21 25.53 -34.87
C GLU A 740 3.48 24.97 -33.47
N LEU A 741 4.09 25.77 -32.63
CA LEU A 741 4.25 25.47 -31.20
C LEU A 741 3.65 26.59 -30.37
N CYS A 742 2.68 26.29 -29.51
CA CYS A 742 2.14 27.22 -28.54
C CYS A 742 2.65 26.92 -27.12
N MET A 743 3.17 27.91 -26.42
CA MET A 743 3.89 27.70 -25.15
C MET A 743 3.39 28.59 -24.03
N GLU A 744 3.23 27.98 -22.86
CA GLU A 744 3.11 28.64 -21.56
C GLU A 744 4.37 28.36 -20.74
N ILE A 745 5.12 29.38 -20.33
CA ILE A 745 6.42 29.22 -19.64
C ILE A 745 6.42 30.17 -18.41
N LEU A 746 6.21 29.56 -17.24
CA LEU A 746 5.99 30.32 -16.01
C LEU A 746 6.75 29.72 -14.80
N ASN A 747 7.20 30.61 -13.92
CA ASN A 747 7.70 30.24 -12.59
C ASN A 747 8.88 29.24 -12.60
N ASN A 748 9.67 29.20 -13.67
CA ASN A 748 10.87 28.39 -13.71
C ASN A 748 12.04 29.17 -13.07
N THR A 749 12.90 28.44 -12.36
CA THR A 749 14.19 28.95 -11.91
C THR A 749 15.20 28.73 -13.04
N ALA A 750 15.47 29.75 -13.84
CA ALA A 750 16.35 29.69 -15.01
C ALA A 750 17.52 30.66 -14.85
N TYR A 751 18.66 30.37 -15.46
CA TYR A 751 19.89 31.14 -15.32
C TYR A 751 20.56 31.48 -16.65
N HIS A 752 20.29 30.65 -17.70
CA HIS A 752 20.90 30.74 -19.00
C HIS A 752 19.86 31.19 -20.04
N LEU A 753 20.27 31.17 -21.31
CA LEU A 753 19.48 31.73 -22.41
C LEU A 753 18.20 30.94 -22.68
N PHE A 754 17.10 31.65 -22.93
CA PHE A 754 15.93 31.12 -23.63
C PHE A 754 16.00 31.57 -25.10
N GLU A 755 16.21 30.61 -26.01
CA GLU A 755 16.29 30.86 -27.44
C GLU A 755 15.09 30.24 -28.18
N PHE A 756 14.42 31.07 -28.96
CA PHE A 756 13.29 30.70 -29.80
C PHE A 756 13.60 31.07 -31.24
N SER A 757 13.53 30.10 -32.15
CA SER A 757 13.86 30.31 -33.56
C SER A 757 12.85 29.64 -34.48
N THR A 758 12.44 30.35 -35.52
CA THR A 758 11.58 29.80 -36.58
C THR A 758 12.26 29.94 -37.93
N ASN A 759 12.17 28.86 -38.73
CA ASN A 759 12.70 28.76 -40.08
C ASN A 759 11.62 28.27 -41.06
N PHE A 760 11.75 28.58 -42.32
CA PHE A 760 10.93 28.07 -43.43
C PHE A 760 9.41 28.19 -43.24
N GLY A 761 8.93 29.17 -42.44
CA GLY A 761 7.52 29.41 -42.24
C GLY A 761 6.89 28.81 -40.99
N GLY A 762 7.69 28.21 -40.11
CA GLY A 762 7.27 27.77 -38.79
C GLY A 762 6.80 28.97 -37.92
N VAL A 763 6.00 28.64 -36.90
CA VAL A 763 5.41 29.63 -35.96
C VAL A 763 5.62 29.17 -34.53
N ILE A 764 6.08 30.09 -33.65
CA ILE A 764 6.05 29.89 -32.20
C ILE A 764 5.14 30.97 -31.59
N LYS A 765 4.18 30.50 -30.79
CA LYS A 765 3.25 31.33 -29.99
C LYS A 765 3.65 31.23 -28.54
N ILE A 766 3.79 32.33 -27.83
CA ILE A 766 4.19 32.35 -26.41
C ILE A 766 3.18 33.22 -25.64
N GLU A 767 2.67 32.64 -24.55
CA GLU A 767 1.84 33.42 -23.62
C GLU A 767 2.69 34.42 -22.85
N ASP A 768 2.17 35.61 -22.72
CA ASP A 768 2.80 36.72 -22.00
C ASP A 768 4.27 36.95 -22.37
N LEU A 769 4.61 36.87 -23.65
CA LEU A 769 5.97 37.02 -24.18
C LEU A 769 6.70 38.27 -23.63
N PRO A 770 6.03 39.46 -23.43
CA PRO A 770 6.68 40.63 -22.86
C PRO A 770 7.24 40.43 -21.44
N ASN A 771 6.64 39.56 -20.65
CA ASN A 771 7.05 39.29 -19.28
C ASN A 771 7.79 37.96 -19.13
N LEU A 772 8.06 37.25 -20.21
CA LEU A 772 8.66 35.91 -20.21
C LEU A 772 9.95 35.83 -19.38
N SER A 773 10.84 36.79 -19.55
CA SER A 773 12.08 36.89 -18.77
C SER A 773 11.83 37.07 -17.28
N THR A 774 10.96 38.00 -16.90
CA THR A 774 10.67 38.29 -15.49
C THR A 774 9.92 37.19 -14.80
N ASN A 775 9.06 36.47 -15.52
CA ASN A 775 8.32 35.34 -15.01
C ASN A 775 9.20 34.09 -14.77
N ASN A 776 10.45 34.12 -15.27
CA ASN A 776 11.38 33.00 -15.19
C ASN A 776 12.78 33.45 -14.71
N ASN A 777 12.86 34.09 -13.56
CA ASN A 777 14.09 34.50 -12.88
C ASN A 777 14.94 35.53 -13.66
N ASN A 778 14.32 36.38 -14.48
CA ASN A 778 14.99 37.40 -15.31
C ASN A 778 16.01 36.82 -16.32
N VAL A 779 15.75 35.67 -16.85
CA VAL A 779 16.59 34.97 -17.84
C VAL A 779 16.68 35.79 -19.13
N PRO A 780 17.86 35.80 -19.82
CA PRO A 780 17.95 36.39 -21.16
C PRO A 780 17.06 35.67 -22.16
N VAL A 781 16.39 36.38 -23.06
CA VAL A 781 15.52 35.83 -24.10
C VAL A 781 15.94 36.31 -25.46
N ILE A 782 16.17 35.40 -26.41
CA ILE A 782 16.44 35.68 -27.82
C ILE A 782 15.30 35.09 -28.66
N THR A 783 14.78 35.92 -29.58
CA THR A 783 13.75 35.51 -30.53
C THR A 783 14.18 35.77 -31.96
N THR A 784 14.07 34.74 -32.83
CA THR A 784 14.42 34.83 -34.24
C THR A 784 13.28 34.30 -35.11
N GLY A 785 12.78 35.09 -36.06
CA GLY A 785 11.73 34.67 -37.01
C GLY A 785 10.32 34.99 -36.55
N ASN A 786 9.36 34.10 -36.75
CA ASN A 786 7.94 34.34 -36.53
C ASN A 786 7.48 33.91 -35.12
N ILE A 787 7.76 34.79 -34.13
CA ILE A 787 7.38 34.58 -32.71
C ILE A 787 6.22 35.50 -32.37
N ILE A 788 5.12 34.96 -31.84
CA ILE A 788 3.85 35.64 -31.63
C ILE A 788 3.47 35.63 -30.16
N ASN A 789 3.13 36.80 -29.60
CA ASN A 789 2.53 36.90 -28.28
C ASN A 789 1.03 36.50 -28.34
N VAL A 790 0.59 35.59 -27.50
CA VAL A 790 -0.81 35.15 -27.42
C VAL A 790 -1.35 35.26 -25.99
N ALA A 791 -2.66 35.24 -25.84
CA ALA A 791 -3.31 35.37 -24.54
C ALA A 791 -3.40 34.02 -23.79
N ASP A 792 -3.55 32.92 -24.51
CA ASP A 792 -3.76 31.60 -23.94
C ASP A 792 -3.41 30.51 -24.97
N CYS A 793 -2.59 29.57 -24.60
CA CYS A 793 -2.25 28.34 -25.37
C CYS A 793 -3.08 27.13 -24.94
N PHE A 794 -3.69 27.17 -23.75
CA PHE A 794 -4.48 26.12 -23.17
C PHE A 794 -5.87 26.64 -22.73
N PRO A 795 -6.70 27.08 -23.69
CA PRO A 795 -7.98 27.78 -23.43
C PRO A 795 -9.01 26.87 -22.73
#